data_e02be584307307aa9b006e4ff358de09
#
_entry.id   e02be584307307aa9b006e4ff358de09
#
_cell.length_a   1.000
_cell.length_b   1.000
_cell.length_c   1.000
_cell.angle_alpha   90.00
_cell.angle_beta   90.00
_cell.angle_gamma   90.00
#
_symmetry.space_group_name_H-M   'P 1'
#
loop_
_entity.id
_entity.type
_entity.pdbx_description
1 polymer ?
#
loop_
_entity_poly.entity_id
_entity_poly.type
_entity_poly.pdbx_seq_one_letter_code
_entity_poly.pdbx_strand_id
1 'polypeptide(L)'
;MKYLHADHREAKAKPVYKSRSDRRPRRAPSQQLINSPNTRTMPTTSTPSISPTAKNRLTLFVLWLLFYASLTLFVPPLLDDADSVHAEVAREMILRHDWVTLYANGIRYLEKAPILYWSMALSFKLFGVNPAAARLPIALTVLTLALFLEGFARRAFGTPEQPESHRAGLYAGLIALSSFGIFIFTRILLPDADVCLWLTLALFFYWITESDPIQQAHPGHTLSWLFAICCAINVLTKGLIGIVFPVLIVLAHLILTRRNLRAVLTRIRQLHPISSIIVFLIVAAPWHILIALANPTQGHPGALSFSHGHWSVPLPTDGNVHGWLWFYFVNEQLLRYLNLRVPRDYDTVPLFLFWGLILIWLMPWSAFLYRALATVPWHKALRPMVSIRTLTQRESTLLLLGLWAIIPVLFFSLSTRQEYYVLPALPGMILLITAWLDDEATEAESFTVPNPLVRSGQRIATVLLVLGSIAALIAGFFILHSHPPIPGTDLASLLKQNPGDYALSFGHFLDLNAQAMGAFRNPLLLTAIALFTGTLANWLLRRSYHPHAANLCLAAATFAFILAAHVGLQIFSPVLSSRQLATAIELELKPSDLIVIHGEYEAASTLGFYLHRADIHILDGRSSNLWYGSFFPDAPPIFEDALSLKVRWLEPRRIFLWQDLSEPVPTLPGKIFFIAQSGGKEILSNQPNPY
;
A
#
# COMPACT_ATOMS: atom_id res chain seq x y z
N MET A 1 -41.26 63.22 -9.53
CA MET A 1 -42.40 63.34 -10.44
C MET A 1 -43.18 62.04 -10.28
N LYS A 2 -44.27 62.22 -9.62
CA LYS A 2 -45.67 61.98 -9.99
C LYS A 2 -45.98 60.50 -10.17
N TYR A 3 -46.73 59.97 -9.27
CA TYR A 3 -48.15 59.91 -8.90
C TYR A 3 -48.73 58.56 -9.38
N LEU A 4 -49.50 57.87 -8.72
CA LEU A 4 -50.53 57.92 -7.68
C LEU A 4 -51.51 56.76 -7.95
N HIS A 5 -51.90 56.14 -6.92
CA HIS A 5 -53.21 55.83 -6.36
C HIS A 5 -53.84 54.54 -6.83
N ALA A 6 -54.19 53.69 -5.93
CA ALA A 6 -55.25 53.64 -4.89
C ALA A 6 -56.40 52.75 -5.41
N ASP A 7 -57.23 52.03 -4.77
CA ASP A 7 -57.64 51.97 -3.38
C ASP A 7 -58.67 50.79 -3.19
N HIS A 8 -58.79 50.28 -1.99
CA HIS A 8 -59.98 49.85 -1.33
C HIS A 8 -60.84 48.65 -1.86
N ARG A 9 -61.40 47.72 -1.12
CA ARG A 9 -61.99 47.64 0.25
C ARG A 9 -62.31 46.19 0.60
N GLU A 10 -62.02 45.75 1.78
CA GLU A 10 -62.88 45.36 2.91
C GLU A 10 -64.13 44.49 2.59
N ALA A 11 -64.27 43.35 3.31
CA ALA A 11 -65.08 43.18 4.52
C ALA A 11 -65.13 41.71 4.96
N LYS A 12 -64.70 41.41 6.16
CA LYS A 12 -65.39 40.93 7.35
C LYS A 12 -66.53 39.90 7.15
N ALA A 13 -66.49 38.71 7.82
CA ALA A 13 -67.04 38.44 9.12
C ALA A 13 -67.01 36.94 9.46
N LYS A 14 -66.67 36.62 10.72
CA LYS A 14 -67.02 35.39 11.46
C LYS A 14 -68.49 35.51 11.93
N PRO A 15 -69.22 34.40 12.35
CA PRO A 15 -68.93 33.74 13.61
C PRO A 15 -69.32 32.24 13.68
N VAL A 16 -68.64 31.55 14.59
CA VAL A 16 -69.07 30.62 15.69
C VAL A 16 -70.48 30.08 15.69
N TYR A 17 -70.67 28.74 15.78
CA TYR A 17 -71.45 28.12 16.84
C TYR A 17 -71.11 26.64 17.09
N LYS A 18 -71.14 26.27 18.40
CA LYS A 18 -71.06 24.91 19.00
C LYS A 18 -72.33 24.15 18.84
N SER A 19 -72.29 22.78 18.74
CA SER A 19 -73.03 21.98 19.78
C SER A 19 -72.76 20.51 19.59
N ARG A 20 -72.69 19.84 20.74
CA ARG A 20 -72.66 18.43 21.03
C ARG A 20 -73.85 17.67 20.44
N SER A 21 -73.64 16.36 20.11
CA SER A 21 -74.51 15.33 20.71
C SER A 21 -73.91 13.93 20.41
N ASP A 22 -73.86 13.12 21.45
CA ASP A 22 -73.63 11.68 21.47
C ASP A 22 -74.60 10.90 20.61
N ARG A 23 -74.12 9.87 19.94
CA ARG A 23 -74.84 8.61 19.73
C ARG A 23 -73.91 7.51 19.27
N ARG A 24 -73.77 6.47 20.09
CA ARG A 24 -73.23 5.18 19.69
C ARG A 24 -74.24 4.45 18.77
N PRO A 25 -73.83 3.78 17.74
CA PRO A 25 -74.71 2.89 16.98
C PRO A 25 -74.53 1.41 17.37
N ARG A 26 -75.61 0.76 17.16
CA ARG A 26 -75.99 -0.61 17.43
C ARG A 26 -75.19 -1.69 16.73
N ARG A 27 -74.99 -2.82 17.40
CA ARG A 27 -74.60 -4.14 16.85
C ARG A 27 -75.62 -4.61 15.79
N ALA A 28 -75.11 -5.21 14.70
CA ALA A 28 -75.84 -6.05 13.74
C ALA A 28 -75.04 -7.36 13.48
N PRO A 29 -75.66 -8.42 12.98
CA PRO A 29 -75.52 -9.76 13.54
C PRO A 29 -74.52 -10.66 12.83
N SER A 30 -74.10 -11.69 13.58
CA SER A 30 -73.33 -12.86 13.19
C SER A 30 -73.75 -13.52 11.91
N GLN A 31 -72.87 -13.65 10.91
CA GLN A 31 -72.97 -14.63 9.83
C GLN A 31 -72.03 -15.81 10.07
N GLN A 32 -72.54 -16.97 9.82
CA GLN A 32 -72.06 -18.29 10.11
C GLN A 32 -70.80 -18.65 9.37
N LEU A 33 -69.88 -19.31 10.08
CA LEU A 33 -68.73 -20.06 9.57
C LEU A 33 -69.22 -21.12 8.54
N ILE A 34 -68.73 -21.04 7.30
CA ILE A 34 -68.66 -22.17 6.37
C ILE A 34 -67.21 -22.67 6.43
N ASN A 35 -67.03 -23.88 6.93
CA ASN A 35 -65.81 -24.65 6.92
C ASN A 35 -65.33 -24.87 5.49
N SER A 36 -64.18 -24.36 5.10
CA SER A 36 -63.42 -24.84 3.96
C SER A 36 -62.18 -25.63 4.47
N PRO A 37 -61.78 -26.69 3.73
CA PRO A 37 -60.86 -27.68 4.22
C PRO A 37 -59.44 -27.10 4.36
N ASN A 38 -58.78 -27.45 5.47
CA ASN A 38 -57.39 -27.24 5.79
C ASN A 38 -56.49 -27.73 4.63
N THR A 39 -56.06 -26.85 3.74
CA THR A 39 -54.83 -27.03 2.98
C THR A 39 -53.66 -26.70 3.91
N ARG A 40 -53.05 -27.73 4.48
CA ARG A 40 -51.72 -27.64 5.07
C ARG A 40 -50.77 -27.17 3.98
N THR A 41 -50.48 -25.87 3.96
CA THR A 41 -49.26 -25.36 3.30
C THR A 41 -48.07 -25.96 4.03
N MET A 42 -47.41 -26.91 3.37
CA MET A 42 -46.07 -27.34 3.81
C MET A 42 -45.20 -26.11 3.95
N PRO A 43 -44.40 -26.01 5.01
CA PRO A 43 -43.41 -24.97 5.08
C PRO A 43 -42.45 -25.18 3.89
N THR A 44 -42.48 -24.25 2.95
CA THR A 44 -41.43 -24.16 1.94
C THR A 44 -40.12 -23.99 2.70
N THR A 45 -39.28 -25.01 2.70
CA THR A 45 -37.91 -24.94 3.16
C THR A 45 -37.20 -23.92 2.29
N SER A 46 -37.22 -22.66 2.72
CA SER A 46 -36.36 -21.64 2.13
C SER A 46 -34.93 -22.10 2.36
N THR A 47 -34.24 -22.51 1.32
CA THR A 47 -32.80 -22.68 1.32
C THR A 47 -32.19 -21.41 1.91
N PRO A 48 -31.32 -21.50 2.91
CA PRO A 48 -30.74 -20.33 3.54
C PRO A 48 -29.96 -19.53 2.48
N SER A 49 -30.52 -18.41 2.03
CA SER A 49 -29.86 -17.54 1.08
C SER A 49 -28.70 -16.85 1.79
N ILE A 50 -27.49 -17.02 1.26
CA ILE A 50 -26.31 -16.33 1.76
C ILE A 50 -26.54 -14.82 1.71
N SER A 51 -26.29 -14.10 2.82
CA SER A 51 -26.49 -12.64 2.88
C SER A 51 -25.61 -11.92 1.83
N PRO A 52 -26.05 -10.76 1.30
CA PRO A 52 -25.27 -10.00 0.31
C PRO A 52 -23.86 -9.65 0.81
N THR A 53 -23.71 -9.29 2.09
CA THR A 53 -22.41 -9.03 2.73
C THR A 53 -21.53 -10.28 2.70
N ALA A 54 -22.05 -11.44 3.03
CA ALA A 54 -21.29 -12.69 3.01
C ALA A 54 -20.87 -13.08 1.58
N LYS A 55 -21.72 -12.83 0.58
CA LYS A 55 -21.37 -13.02 -0.85
C LYS A 55 -20.22 -12.12 -1.25
N ASN A 56 -20.28 -10.82 -0.94
CA ASN A 56 -19.20 -9.87 -1.25
C ASN A 56 -17.87 -10.30 -0.63
N ARG A 57 -17.89 -10.61 0.66
CA ARG A 57 -16.69 -11.03 1.40
C ARG A 57 -16.12 -12.34 0.88
N LEU A 58 -16.98 -13.31 0.54
CA LEU A 58 -16.54 -14.55 -0.10
C LEU A 58 -15.91 -14.28 -1.47
N THR A 59 -16.51 -13.42 -2.28
CA THR A 59 -15.94 -13.02 -3.58
C THR A 59 -14.56 -12.38 -3.41
N LEU A 60 -14.42 -11.42 -2.49
CA LEU A 60 -13.14 -10.77 -2.22
C LEU A 60 -12.10 -11.76 -1.68
N PHE A 61 -12.51 -12.67 -0.79
CA PHE A 61 -11.63 -13.71 -0.28
C PHE A 61 -11.14 -14.65 -1.40
N VAL A 62 -12.02 -15.09 -2.29
CA VAL A 62 -11.64 -15.95 -3.43
C VAL A 62 -10.72 -15.22 -4.39
N LEU A 63 -10.98 -13.94 -4.71
CA LEU A 63 -10.10 -13.14 -5.55
C LEU A 63 -8.73 -12.92 -4.89
N TRP A 64 -8.70 -12.64 -3.59
CA TRP A 64 -7.46 -12.55 -2.84
C TRP A 64 -6.68 -13.88 -2.86
N LEU A 65 -7.38 -15.00 -2.64
CA LEU A 65 -6.74 -16.33 -2.68
C LEU A 65 -6.11 -16.61 -4.05
N LEU A 66 -6.81 -16.27 -5.14
CA LEU A 66 -6.34 -16.52 -6.51
C LEU A 66 -5.22 -15.59 -6.94
N PHE A 67 -5.26 -14.30 -6.58
CA PHE A 67 -4.35 -13.28 -7.13
C PHE A 67 -3.33 -12.72 -6.13
N TYR A 68 -3.48 -12.99 -4.85
CA TYR A 68 -2.53 -12.59 -3.81
C TYR A 68 -1.92 -13.78 -3.10
N ALA A 69 -2.70 -14.60 -2.43
CA ALA A 69 -2.15 -15.73 -1.70
C ALA A 69 -1.37 -16.69 -2.61
N SER A 70 -1.98 -17.18 -3.69
CA SER A 70 -1.32 -18.12 -4.60
C SER A 70 -0.13 -17.51 -5.35
N LEU A 71 -0.32 -16.32 -5.94
CA LEU A 71 0.71 -15.68 -6.75
C LEU A 71 1.79 -14.97 -5.93
N THR A 72 1.54 -14.62 -4.67
CA THR A 72 2.51 -13.94 -3.80
C THR A 72 3.32 -14.92 -2.97
N LEU A 73 2.70 -15.98 -2.46
CA LEU A 73 3.34 -16.89 -1.52
C LEU A 73 4.34 -17.84 -2.18
N PHE A 74 4.14 -18.19 -3.45
CA PHE A 74 4.94 -19.27 -4.06
C PHE A 74 5.89 -18.79 -5.15
N VAL A 75 5.57 -17.71 -5.87
CA VAL A 75 6.37 -17.21 -7.01
C VAL A 75 6.16 -15.70 -7.16
N PRO A 76 7.16 -14.90 -7.56
CA PRO A 76 8.56 -15.20 -7.84
C PRO A 76 9.39 -15.46 -6.58
N PRO A 77 10.69 -15.83 -6.69
CA PRO A 77 11.59 -15.88 -5.54
C PRO A 77 11.66 -14.51 -4.84
N LEU A 78 12.21 -14.45 -3.63
CA LEU A 78 12.55 -13.16 -3.01
C LEU A 78 13.54 -12.44 -3.92
N LEU A 79 13.37 -11.13 -4.02
CA LEU A 79 14.23 -10.26 -4.80
C LEU A 79 15.41 -9.80 -3.93
N ASP A 80 16.53 -9.48 -4.55
CA ASP A 80 17.62 -8.78 -3.89
C ASP A 80 17.15 -7.41 -3.40
N ASP A 81 17.90 -6.75 -2.53
CA ASP A 81 17.56 -5.51 -1.85
C ASP A 81 16.39 -5.69 -0.83
N ALA A 82 15.44 -4.80 -0.82
CA ALA A 82 14.41 -4.66 0.22
C ALA A 82 13.69 -5.96 0.57
N ASP A 83 13.40 -6.84 -0.42
CA ASP A 83 12.63 -8.06 -0.20
C ASP A 83 13.39 -9.06 0.68
N SER A 84 14.62 -9.40 0.30
CA SER A 84 15.43 -10.37 1.03
C SER A 84 16.10 -9.80 2.27
N VAL A 85 16.48 -8.51 2.27
CA VAL A 85 17.03 -7.86 3.48
C VAL A 85 15.99 -7.88 4.61
N HIS A 86 14.73 -7.54 4.32
CA HIS A 86 13.69 -7.58 5.34
C HIS A 86 13.39 -9.00 5.84
N ALA A 87 13.39 -9.99 4.93
CA ALA A 87 13.24 -11.39 5.31
C ALA A 87 14.42 -11.89 6.16
N GLU A 88 15.65 -11.49 5.82
CA GLU A 88 16.85 -11.82 6.57
C GLU A 88 16.83 -11.20 7.97
N VAL A 89 16.42 -9.95 8.11
CA VAL A 89 16.25 -9.32 9.42
C VAL A 89 15.30 -10.11 10.31
N ALA A 90 14.18 -10.58 9.77
CA ALA A 90 13.23 -11.41 10.53
C ALA A 90 13.81 -12.79 10.87
N ARG A 91 14.66 -13.37 10.00
CA ARG A 91 15.37 -14.62 10.26
C ARG A 91 16.40 -14.46 11.38
N GLU A 92 17.24 -13.41 11.32
CA GLU A 92 18.24 -13.14 12.36
C GLU A 92 17.60 -12.84 13.72
N MET A 93 16.44 -12.17 13.75
CA MET A 93 15.69 -11.95 14.98
C MET A 93 15.39 -13.26 15.71
N ILE A 94 15.04 -14.33 14.98
CA ILE A 94 14.80 -15.65 15.57
C ILE A 94 16.11 -16.31 16.01
N LEU A 95 17.15 -16.25 15.18
CA LEU A 95 18.46 -16.86 15.47
C LEU A 95 19.14 -16.27 16.69
N ARG A 96 19.05 -14.94 16.82
CA ARG A 96 19.65 -14.18 17.94
C ARG A 96 18.77 -14.17 19.18
N HIS A 97 17.50 -14.60 19.07
CA HIS A 97 16.49 -14.41 20.13
C HIS A 97 16.32 -12.95 20.56
N ASP A 98 16.66 -12.00 19.68
CA ASP A 98 16.51 -10.57 19.91
C ASP A 98 15.30 -10.01 19.19
N TRP A 99 14.29 -9.59 19.95
CA TRP A 99 13.02 -9.00 19.47
C TRP A 99 13.03 -7.48 19.55
N VAL A 100 14.14 -6.89 19.95
CA VAL A 100 14.29 -5.45 20.16
C VAL A 100 15.17 -4.82 19.10
N THR A 101 16.41 -5.27 18.98
CA THR A 101 17.35 -4.77 17.95
C THR A 101 17.25 -5.61 16.69
N LEU A 102 17.12 -4.93 15.55
CA LEU A 102 17.12 -5.55 14.24
C LEU A 102 18.56 -5.72 13.73
N TYR A 103 18.83 -6.84 13.06
CA TYR A 103 20.12 -7.12 12.44
C TYR A 103 19.93 -7.65 11.01
N ALA A 104 20.84 -7.29 10.12
CA ALA A 104 20.97 -7.85 8.79
C ALA A 104 22.44 -8.19 8.54
N ASN A 105 22.74 -9.43 8.17
CA ASN A 105 24.09 -9.94 7.98
C ASN A 105 25.03 -9.64 9.18
N GLY A 106 24.49 -9.80 10.38
CA GLY A 106 25.19 -9.55 11.63
C GLY A 106 25.33 -8.07 12.03
N ILE A 107 24.99 -7.13 11.16
CA ILE A 107 25.08 -5.68 11.39
C ILE A 107 23.76 -5.16 11.93
N ARG A 108 23.82 -4.19 12.86
CA ARG A 108 22.64 -3.49 13.39
C ARG A 108 21.89 -2.76 12.29
N TYR A 109 20.61 -3.09 12.13
CA TYR A 109 19.71 -2.51 11.14
C TYR A 109 18.75 -1.53 11.81
N LEU A 110 19.17 -0.27 11.95
CA LEU A 110 18.53 0.72 12.83
C LEU A 110 17.42 1.56 12.16
N GLU A 111 17.22 1.40 10.86
CA GLU A 111 16.37 2.27 10.03
C GLU A 111 14.87 2.07 10.20
N LYS A 112 14.44 0.93 10.66
CA LYS A 112 13.04 0.48 10.55
C LYS A 112 12.41 0.18 11.90
N ALA A 113 11.08 0.23 11.92
CA ALA A 113 10.24 -0.12 13.05
C ALA A 113 9.88 -1.62 13.03
N PRO A 114 9.43 -2.25 14.14
CA PRO A 114 9.49 -3.70 14.32
C PRO A 114 8.32 -4.51 13.77
N ILE A 115 7.13 -3.93 13.51
CA ILE A 115 5.89 -4.69 13.24
C ILE A 115 6.03 -5.67 12.06
N LEU A 116 6.60 -5.22 10.94
CA LEU A 116 6.82 -6.08 9.78
C LEU A 116 7.68 -7.29 10.14
N TYR A 117 8.78 -7.07 10.86
CA TYR A 117 9.73 -8.11 11.24
C TYR A 117 9.15 -9.06 12.30
N TRP A 118 8.43 -8.55 13.28
CA TRP A 118 7.73 -9.38 14.26
C TRP A 118 6.71 -10.29 13.59
N SER A 119 5.94 -9.77 12.63
CA SER A 119 4.95 -10.56 11.89
C SER A 119 5.60 -11.65 11.04
N MET A 120 6.70 -11.33 10.34
CA MET A 120 7.48 -12.31 9.58
C MET A 120 8.17 -13.34 10.48
N ALA A 121 8.80 -12.91 11.58
CA ALA A 121 9.43 -13.81 12.53
C ALA A 121 8.42 -14.79 13.18
N LEU A 122 7.21 -14.30 13.50
CA LEU A 122 6.12 -15.16 13.95
C LEU A 122 5.72 -16.17 12.86
N SER A 123 5.59 -15.72 11.61
CA SER A 123 5.28 -16.57 10.47
C SER A 123 6.38 -17.64 10.26
N PHE A 124 7.66 -17.27 10.39
CA PHE A 124 8.78 -18.20 10.30
C PHE A 124 8.78 -19.25 11.43
N LYS A 125 8.39 -18.87 12.65
CA LYS A 125 8.23 -19.84 13.75
C LYS A 125 7.13 -20.85 13.51
N LEU A 126 6.06 -20.46 12.79
CA LEU A 126 4.91 -21.33 12.53
C LEU A 126 5.11 -22.20 11.28
N PHE A 127 5.74 -21.67 10.23
CA PHE A 127 5.79 -22.29 8.90
C PHE A 127 7.21 -22.55 8.39
N GLY A 128 8.23 -22.29 9.21
CA GLY A 128 9.63 -22.38 8.82
C GLY A 128 10.12 -21.17 8.02
N VAL A 129 11.45 -21.01 7.91
CA VAL A 129 12.08 -19.93 7.15
C VAL A 129 12.00 -20.24 5.66
N ASN A 130 11.12 -19.56 4.96
CA ASN A 130 10.92 -19.70 3.52
C ASN A 130 10.23 -18.48 2.93
N PRO A 131 10.29 -18.25 1.60
CA PRO A 131 9.69 -17.09 0.96
C PRO A 131 8.17 -16.95 1.17
N ALA A 132 7.43 -18.06 1.22
CA ALA A 132 6.00 -18.04 1.44
C ALA A 132 5.66 -17.52 2.86
N ALA A 133 6.38 -17.99 3.86
CA ALA A 133 6.22 -17.55 5.24
C ALA A 133 6.62 -16.08 5.42
N ALA A 134 7.64 -15.57 4.69
CA ALA A 134 8.01 -14.17 4.69
C ALA A 134 6.87 -13.26 4.16
N ARG A 135 6.21 -13.67 3.07
CA ARG A 135 5.17 -12.88 2.39
C ARG A 135 3.77 -13.01 2.99
N LEU A 136 3.52 -14.06 3.77
CA LEU A 136 2.20 -14.35 4.35
C LEU A 136 1.61 -13.18 5.15
N PRO A 137 2.37 -12.48 6.04
CA PRO A 137 1.83 -11.33 6.78
C PRO A 137 1.31 -10.23 5.87
N ILE A 138 2.08 -9.82 4.86
CA ILE A 138 1.66 -8.77 3.91
C ILE A 138 0.45 -9.21 3.07
N ALA A 139 0.42 -10.47 2.62
CA ALA A 139 -0.74 -11.00 1.91
C ALA A 139 -2.02 -10.94 2.77
N LEU A 140 -1.94 -11.27 4.06
CA LEU A 140 -3.05 -11.15 5.01
C LEU A 140 -3.44 -9.69 5.27
N THR A 141 -2.47 -8.78 5.33
CA THR A 141 -2.72 -7.34 5.43
C THR A 141 -3.56 -6.84 4.26
N VAL A 142 -3.26 -7.27 3.03
CA VAL A 142 -4.04 -6.89 1.83
C VAL A 142 -5.48 -7.41 1.92
N LEU A 143 -5.69 -8.66 2.35
CA LEU A 143 -7.03 -9.20 2.56
C LEU A 143 -7.80 -8.36 3.60
N THR A 144 -7.15 -8.11 4.72
CA THR A 144 -7.74 -7.35 5.82
C THR A 144 -8.11 -5.94 5.37
N LEU A 145 -7.21 -5.26 4.67
CA LEU A 145 -7.46 -3.93 4.08
C LEU A 145 -8.66 -3.94 3.14
N ALA A 146 -8.74 -4.90 2.21
CA ALA A 146 -9.85 -5.00 1.25
C ALA A 146 -11.20 -5.23 1.97
N LEU A 147 -11.23 -6.09 2.99
CA LEU A 147 -12.44 -6.36 3.79
C LEU A 147 -12.85 -5.16 4.67
N PHE A 148 -11.89 -4.40 5.20
CA PHE A 148 -12.20 -3.18 5.94
C PHE A 148 -12.68 -2.05 5.03
N LEU A 149 -12.11 -1.89 3.83
CA LEU A 149 -12.61 -0.94 2.83
C LEU A 149 -14.02 -1.33 2.36
N GLU A 150 -14.30 -2.64 2.17
CA GLU A 150 -15.66 -3.14 1.94
C GLU A 150 -16.62 -2.67 3.03
N GLY A 151 -16.26 -2.94 4.28
CA GLY A 151 -17.09 -2.60 5.44
C GLY A 151 -17.27 -1.10 5.62
N PHE A 152 -16.24 -0.31 5.33
CA PHE A 152 -16.30 1.15 5.41
C PHE A 152 -17.22 1.71 4.32
N ALA A 153 -16.98 1.38 3.05
CA ALA A 153 -17.78 1.87 1.92
C ALA A 153 -19.26 1.45 2.07
N ARG A 154 -19.52 0.21 2.45
CA ARG A 154 -20.87 -0.31 2.66
C ARG A 154 -21.66 0.53 3.65
N ARG A 155 -21.05 0.95 4.76
CA ARG A 155 -21.70 1.78 5.78
C ARG A 155 -21.72 3.28 5.40
N ALA A 156 -20.65 3.76 4.78
CA ALA A 156 -20.49 5.18 4.49
C ALA A 156 -21.41 5.69 3.36
N PHE A 157 -21.79 4.81 2.44
CA PHE A 157 -22.56 5.17 1.25
C PHE A 157 -23.97 4.55 1.21
N GLY A 158 -24.45 4.02 2.33
CA GLY A 158 -25.85 3.69 2.52
C GLY A 158 -26.75 4.93 2.47
N THR A 159 -28.04 4.70 2.21
CA THR A 159 -29.09 5.74 2.25
C THR A 159 -29.96 5.55 3.49
N PRO A 160 -30.82 6.52 3.87
CA PRO A 160 -31.75 6.33 4.97
C PRO A 160 -32.70 5.14 4.78
N GLU A 161 -33.07 4.84 3.53
CA GLU A 161 -33.94 3.73 3.15
C GLU A 161 -33.19 2.39 3.14
N GLN A 162 -31.89 2.44 2.80
CA GLN A 162 -30.97 1.29 2.78
C GLN A 162 -29.67 1.68 3.50
N PRO A 163 -29.59 1.45 4.82
CA PRO A 163 -28.44 1.90 5.62
C PRO A 163 -27.08 1.34 5.18
N GLU A 164 -27.08 0.31 4.35
CA GLU A 164 -25.89 -0.33 3.82
C GLU A 164 -25.93 -0.43 2.30
N SER A 165 -24.91 0.13 1.61
CA SER A 165 -24.70 -0.10 0.18
C SER A 165 -23.79 -1.30 -0.04
N HIS A 166 -24.36 -2.47 -0.25
CA HIS A 166 -23.59 -3.68 -0.55
C HIS A 166 -22.78 -3.56 -1.85
N ARG A 167 -23.29 -2.79 -2.83
CA ARG A 167 -22.61 -2.51 -4.10
C ARG A 167 -21.37 -1.64 -3.89
N ALA A 168 -21.48 -0.56 -3.10
CA ALA A 168 -20.33 0.25 -2.74
C ALA A 168 -19.27 -0.58 -2.00
N GLY A 169 -19.70 -1.43 -1.05
CA GLY A 169 -18.78 -2.35 -0.38
C GLY A 169 -18.01 -3.24 -1.35
N LEU A 170 -18.71 -3.88 -2.29
CA LEU A 170 -18.06 -4.71 -3.31
C LEU A 170 -17.08 -3.91 -4.16
N TYR A 171 -17.46 -2.71 -4.62
CA TYR A 171 -16.56 -1.86 -5.41
C TYR A 171 -15.28 -1.49 -4.65
N ALA A 172 -15.37 -1.08 -3.38
CA ALA A 172 -14.20 -0.73 -2.60
C ALA A 172 -13.20 -1.89 -2.48
N GLY A 173 -13.69 -3.08 -2.17
CA GLY A 173 -12.85 -4.28 -2.11
C GLY A 173 -12.26 -4.67 -3.47
N LEU A 174 -13.05 -4.62 -4.55
CA LEU A 174 -12.58 -4.91 -5.91
C LEU A 174 -11.51 -3.91 -6.36
N ILE A 175 -11.73 -2.61 -6.15
CA ILE A 175 -10.77 -1.57 -6.50
C ILE A 175 -9.47 -1.77 -5.71
N ALA A 176 -9.56 -2.06 -4.41
CA ALA A 176 -8.38 -2.33 -3.59
C ALA A 176 -7.57 -3.52 -4.11
N LEU A 177 -8.22 -4.67 -4.37
CA LEU A 177 -7.53 -5.88 -4.85
C LEU A 177 -7.06 -5.77 -6.31
N SER A 178 -7.65 -4.89 -7.12
CA SER A 178 -7.28 -4.72 -8.53
C SER A 178 -6.48 -3.44 -8.80
N SER A 179 -6.15 -2.63 -7.80
CA SER A 179 -5.24 -1.48 -7.97
C SER A 179 -3.80 -1.94 -8.18
N PHE A 180 -3.17 -1.51 -9.27
CA PHE A 180 -1.83 -1.96 -9.63
C PHE A 180 -0.78 -1.63 -8.56
N GLY A 181 -0.86 -0.47 -7.91
CA GLY A 181 0.06 -0.09 -6.83
C GLY A 181 -0.03 -0.99 -5.61
N ILE A 182 -1.24 -1.38 -5.18
CA ILE A 182 -1.40 -2.35 -4.08
C ILE A 182 -0.81 -3.69 -4.49
N PHE A 183 -1.06 -4.14 -5.73
CA PHE A 183 -0.53 -5.39 -6.24
C PHE A 183 1.00 -5.39 -6.26
N ILE A 184 1.65 -4.38 -6.88
CA ILE A 184 3.08 -4.38 -7.11
C ILE A 184 3.88 -4.20 -5.81
N PHE A 185 3.48 -3.27 -4.92
CA PHE A 185 4.17 -3.00 -3.66
C PHE A 185 3.87 -4.00 -2.54
N THR A 186 3.04 -5.00 -2.79
CA THR A 186 2.88 -6.17 -1.91
C THR A 186 3.62 -7.41 -2.42
N ARG A 187 4.34 -7.27 -3.57
CA ARG A 187 5.30 -8.27 -4.05
C ARG A 187 6.67 -8.12 -3.38
N ILE A 188 6.95 -6.93 -2.88
CA ILE A 188 8.14 -6.62 -2.10
C ILE A 188 7.70 -6.53 -0.63
N LEU A 189 8.55 -6.96 0.29
CA LEU A 189 8.27 -6.97 1.74
C LEU A 189 8.38 -5.54 2.33
N LEU A 190 7.53 -4.62 1.86
CA LEU A 190 7.48 -3.24 2.34
C LEU A 190 6.35 -3.05 3.36
N PRO A 191 6.56 -2.23 4.42
CA PRO A 191 5.56 -1.99 5.46
C PRO A 191 4.39 -1.12 5.00
N ASP A 192 4.37 -0.63 3.76
CA ASP A 192 3.42 0.37 3.28
C ASP A 192 1.98 -0.13 3.21
N ALA A 193 1.78 -1.42 2.93
CA ALA A 193 0.46 -2.05 3.00
C ALA A 193 -0.09 -2.04 4.45
N ASP A 194 0.76 -2.29 5.44
CA ASP A 194 0.40 -2.22 6.86
C ASP A 194 0.07 -0.78 7.26
N VAL A 195 0.83 0.21 6.78
CA VAL A 195 0.51 1.64 6.97
C VAL A 195 -0.87 1.97 6.43
N CYS A 196 -1.21 1.49 5.23
CA CYS A 196 -2.55 1.68 4.65
C CYS A 196 -3.65 1.07 5.52
N LEU A 197 -3.43 -0.14 6.03
CA LEU A 197 -4.39 -0.84 6.90
C LEU A 197 -4.63 -0.06 8.20
N TRP A 198 -3.56 0.25 8.94
CA TRP A 198 -3.69 0.92 10.24
C TRP A 198 -4.22 2.34 10.12
N LEU A 199 -3.87 3.07 9.05
CA LEU A 199 -4.46 4.38 8.75
C LEU A 199 -5.94 4.25 8.41
N THR A 200 -6.34 3.24 7.62
CA THR A 200 -7.75 2.96 7.30
C THR A 200 -8.56 2.69 8.56
N LEU A 201 -8.05 1.85 9.46
CA LEU A 201 -8.70 1.53 10.74
C LEU A 201 -8.83 2.76 11.64
N ALA A 202 -7.76 3.55 11.78
CA ALA A 202 -7.78 4.78 12.57
C ALA A 202 -8.86 5.74 12.05
N LEU A 203 -8.86 6.03 10.75
CA LEU A 203 -9.85 6.95 10.15
C LEU A 203 -11.26 6.37 10.14
N PHE A 204 -11.43 5.06 10.08
CA PHE A 204 -12.73 4.41 10.23
C PHE A 204 -13.30 4.59 11.64
N PHE A 205 -12.50 4.40 12.70
CA PHE A 205 -12.96 4.62 14.07
C PHE A 205 -13.28 6.10 14.32
N TYR A 206 -12.48 7.02 13.81
CA TYR A 206 -12.80 8.45 13.84
C TYR A 206 -14.07 8.74 13.06
N TRP A 207 -14.26 8.20 11.87
CA TRP A 207 -15.46 8.41 11.05
C TRP A 207 -16.73 7.96 11.79
N ILE A 208 -16.72 6.83 12.51
CA ILE A 208 -17.85 6.39 13.33
C ILE A 208 -18.21 7.46 14.37
N THR A 209 -17.22 8.11 15.01
CA THR A 209 -17.50 9.17 16.00
C THR A 209 -18.19 10.39 15.41
N GLU A 210 -18.04 10.62 14.10
CA GLU A 210 -18.64 11.76 13.40
C GLU A 210 -19.91 11.38 12.62
N SER A 211 -20.14 10.10 12.34
CA SER A 211 -21.28 9.63 11.55
C SER A 211 -22.44 9.06 12.36
N ASP A 212 -22.16 8.42 13.48
CA ASP A 212 -23.18 7.88 14.37
C ASP A 212 -23.74 8.99 15.28
N PRO A 213 -25.06 9.29 15.26
CA PRO A 213 -25.66 10.33 16.08
C PRO A 213 -25.41 10.16 17.58
N ILE A 214 -25.37 8.92 18.09
CA ILE A 214 -25.10 8.63 19.50
C ILE A 214 -23.65 9.00 19.84
N GLN A 215 -22.70 8.55 19.01
CA GLN A 215 -21.29 8.83 19.19
C GLN A 215 -20.95 10.31 18.91
N GLN A 216 -21.69 10.96 18.04
CA GLN A 216 -21.54 12.39 17.80
C GLN A 216 -21.94 13.22 19.02
N ALA A 217 -23.03 12.83 19.70
CA ALA A 217 -23.50 13.50 20.91
C ALA A 217 -22.62 13.15 22.13
N HIS A 218 -22.31 11.88 22.32
CA HIS A 218 -21.60 11.35 23.48
C HIS A 218 -20.54 10.32 23.02
N PRO A 219 -19.36 10.78 22.55
CA PRO A 219 -18.31 9.86 22.10
C PRO A 219 -17.84 8.97 23.25
N GLY A 220 -17.86 7.67 23.01
CA GLY A 220 -17.30 6.72 23.95
C GLY A 220 -15.77 6.67 23.90
N HIS A 221 -15.14 6.36 25.04
CA HIS A 221 -13.68 6.18 25.10
C HIS A 221 -13.17 5.11 24.13
N THR A 222 -13.93 4.05 23.92
CA THR A 222 -13.50 2.88 23.12
C THR A 222 -13.06 3.24 21.71
N LEU A 223 -13.83 4.06 20.98
CA LEU A 223 -13.47 4.46 19.61
C LEU A 223 -12.21 5.31 19.59
N SER A 224 -12.05 6.22 20.56
CA SER A 224 -10.85 7.04 20.69
C SER A 224 -9.62 6.20 21.06
N TRP A 225 -9.77 5.19 21.90
CA TRP A 225 -8.69 4.25 22.22
C TRP A 225 -8.31 3.36 21.04
N LEU A 226 -9.30 2.85 20.28
CA LEU A 226 -9.03 2.08 19.07
C LEU A 226 -8.31 2.92 18.01
N PHE A 227 -8.70 4.20 17.85
CA PHE A 227 -7.95 5.15 17.02
C PHE A 227 -6.50 5.28 17.49
N ALA A 228 -6.28 5.47 18.79
CA ALA A 228 -4.94 5.61 19.37
C ALA A 228 -4.08 4.34 19.23
N ILE A 229 -4.68 3.16 19.43
CA ILE A 229 -4.01 1.86 19.20
C ILE A 229 -3.59 1.72 17.75
N CYS A 230 -4.46 2.04 16.79
CA CYS A 230 -4.13 1.99 15.37
C CYS A 230 -2.98 2.94 15.02
N CYS A 231 -2.98 4.17 15.56
CA CYS A 231 -1.88 5.12 15.41
C CYS A 231 -0.57 4.58 16.02
N ALA A 232 -0.63 3.98 17.21
CA ALA A 232 0.53 3.42 17.90
C ALA A 232 1.16 2.25 17.11
N ILE A 233 0.34 1.31 16.64
CA ILE A 233 0.80 0.20 15.80
C ILE A 233 1.36 0.74 14.49
N ASN A 234 0.76 1.77 13.91
CA ASN A 234 1.24 2.39 12.68
C ASN A 234 2.60 3.10 12.87
N VAL A 235 2.84 3.71 14.05
CA VAL A 235 4.17 4.23 14.42
C VAL A 235 5.19 3.10 14.56
N LEU A 236 4.81 1.98 15.16
CA LEU A 236 5.64 0.76 15.22
C LEU A 236 5.79 0.05 13.85
N THR A 237 5.05 0.47 12.83
CA THR A 237 5.14 -0.03 11.46
C THR A 237 6.13 0.78 10.62
N LYS A 238 6.00 2.12 10.61
CA LYS A 238 6.82 3.00 9.73
C LYS A 238 7.18 4.36 10.36
N GLY A 239 7.14 4.48 11.68
CA GLY A 239 7.55 5.70 12.37
C GLY A 239 6.49 6.81 12.41
N LEU A 240 6.94 8.07 12.50
CA LEU A 240 6.08 9.21 12.82
C LEU A 240 4.91 9.44 11.86
N ILE A 241 5.00 9.03 10.61
CA ILE A 241 3.88 9.14 9.65
C ILE A 241 2.64 8.39 10.13
N GLY A 242 2.83 7.34 10.96
CA GLY A 242 1.75 6.55 11.54
C GLY A 242 0.81 7.34 12.46
N ILE A 243 1.27 8.44 13.04
CA ILE A 243 0.44 9.37 13.84
C ILE A 243 0.21 10.70 13.12
N VAL A 244 1.19 11.18 12.35
CA VAL A 244 1.11 12.48 11.66
C VAL A 244 -0.07 12.50 10.69
N PHE A 245 -0.22 11.50 9.82
CA PHE A 245 -1.32 11.49 8.86
C PHE A 245 -2.70 11.43 9.49
N PRO A 246 -3.03 10.47 10.36
CA PRO A 246 -4.37 10.43 10.93
C PRO A 246 -4.69 11.70 11.72
N VAL A 247 -3.72 12.26 12.49
CA VAL A 247 -3.93 13.50 13.24
C VAL A 247 -4.14 14.69 12.33
N LEU A 248 -3.32 14.89 11.29
CA LEU A 248 -3.48 15.99 10.34
C LEU A 248 -4.82 15.92 9.59
N ILE A 249 -5.23 14.71 9.15
CA ILE A 249 -6.51 14.50 8.46
C ILE A 249 -7.68 14.82 9.38
N VAL A 250 -7.66 14.32 10.62
CA VAL A 250 -8.69 14.58 11.63
C VAL A 250 -8.77 16.07 11.97
N LEU A 251 -7.64 16.72 12.23
CA LEU A 251 -7.61 18.15 12.54
C LEU A 251 -8.12 19.00 11.38
N ALA A 252 -7.68 18.71 10.15
CA ALA A 252 -8.16 19.42 8.95
C ALA A 252 -9.68 19.23 8.76
N HIS A 253 -10.17 18.00 8.93
CA HIS A 253 -11.61 17.70 8.86
C HIS A 253 -12.40 18.46 9.93
N LEU A 254 -11.96 18.46 11.20
CA LEU A 254 -12.61 19.20 12.29
C LEU A 254 -12.61 20.71 12.03
N ILE A 255 -11.49 21.29 11.57
CA ILE A 255 -11.39 22.70 11.27
C ILE A 255 -12.37 23.09 10.15
N LEU A 256 -12.45 22.30 9.09
CA LEU A 256 -13.31 22.59 7.95
C LEU A 256 -14.79 22.33 8.21
N THR A 257 -15.14 21.39 9.08
CA THR A 257 -16.54 21.06 9.41
C THR A 257 -17.11 21.94 10.52
N ARG A 258 -16.33 22.27 11.56
CA ARG A 258 -16.80 23.03 12.73
C ARG A 258 -16.64 24.53 12.59
N ARG A 259 -15.73 25.01 11.72
CA ARG A 259 -15.50 26.43 11.35
C ARG A 259 -15.28 27.42 12.53
N ASN A 260 -15.37 27.00 13.76
CA ASN A 260 -15.16 27.79 14.95
C ASN A 260 -14.14 27.09 15.86
N LEU A 261 -13.08 27.80 16.21
CA LEU A 261 -12.00 27.25 17.03
C LEU A 261 -12.51 26.71 18.37
N ARG A 262 -13.47 27.37 19.00
CA ARG A 262 -14.08 26.87 20.26
C ARG A 262 -14.79 25.54 20.03
N ALA A 263 -15.54 25.39 18.94
CA ALA A 263 -16.22 24.15 18.60
C ALA A 263 -15.22 23.02 18.26
N VAL A 264 -14.13 23.33 17.56
CA VAL A 264 -13.02 22.39 17.29
C VAL A 264 -12.40 21.92 18.58
N LEU A 265 -12.02 22.84 19.49
CA LEU A 265 -11.40 22.48 20.76
C LEU A 265 -12.37 21.70 21.67
N THR A 266 -13.67 22.06 21.68
CA THR A 266 -14.68 21.29 22.41
C THR A 266 -14.77 19.88 21.86
N ARG A 267 -14.79 19.69 20.53
CA ARG A 267 -14.85 18.35 19.92
C ARG A 267 -13.58 17.54 20.23
N ILE A 268 -12.41 18.14 20.13
CA ILE A 268 -11.15 17.48 20.51
C ILE A 268 -11.21 17.00 21.96
N ARG A 269 -11.70 17.82 22.88
CA ARG A 269 -11.85 17.41 24.29
C ARG A 269 -12.82 16.22 24.45
N GLN A 270 -13.92 16.21 23.70
CA GLN A 270 -14.89 15.11 23.70
C GLN A 270 -14.31 13.80 23.12
N LEU A 271 -13.29 13.84 22.26
CA LEU A 271 -12.58 12.66 21.75
C LEU A 271 -11.55 12.08 22.74
N HIS A 272 -11.60 12.50 24.01
CA HIS A 272 -10.78 11.97 25.11
C HIS A 272 -9.26 11.93 24.82
N PRO A 273 -8.62 13.03 24.39
CA PRO A 273 -7.24 13.04 23.94
C PRO A 273 -6.24 12.57 24.98
N ILE A 274 -6.44 12.90 26.27
CA ILE A 274 -5.51 12.52 27.33
C ILE A 274 -5.46 11.00 27.49
N SER A 275 -6.61 10.34 27.61
CA SER A 275 -6.65 8.87 27.71
C SER A 275 -6.17 8.18 26.43
N SER A 276 -6.43 8.79 25.27
CA SER A 276 -5.94 8.31 23.97
C SER A 276 -4.41 8.39 23.88
N ILE A 277 -3.78 9.47 24.35
CA ILE A 277 -2.33 9.60 24.42
C ILE A 277 -1.73 8.55 25.37
N ILE A 278 -2.36 8.32 26.53
CA ILE A 278 -1.91 7.27 27.45
C ILE A 278 -1.94 5.90 26.78
N VAL A 279 -3.06 5.55 26.12
CA VAL A 279 -3.19 4.28 25.38
C VAL A 279 -2.15 4.18 24.27
N PHE A 280 -1.96 5.25 23.49
CA PHE A 280 -0.93 5.32 22.45
C PHE A 280 0.48 5.04 23.03
N LEU A 281 0.83 5.69 24.13
CA LEU A 281 2.14 5.52 24.78
C LEU A 281 2.32 4.11 25.34
N ILE A 282 1.28 3.52 25.96
CA ILE A 282 1.33 2.13 26.46
C ILE A 282 1.70 1.15 25.32
N VAL A 283 1.20 1.38 24.12
CA VAL A 283 1.47 0.49 22.97
C VAL A 283 2.78 0.82 22.28
N ALA A 284 3.06 2.11 22.02
CA ALA A 284 4.23 2.51 21.20
C ALA A 284 5.52 2.62 22.00
N ALA A 285 5.47 3.18 23.24
CA ALA A 285 6.67 3.54 23.97
C ALA A 285 7.55 2.35 24.42
N PRO A 286 7.02 1.17 24.81
CA PRO A 286 7.87 0.10 25.33
C PRO A 286 8.99 -0.31 24.40
N TRP A 287 8.69 -0.56 23.11
CA TRP A 287 9.72 -0.93 22.14
C TRP A 287 10.69 0.21 21.89
N HIS A 288 10.22 1.47 21.77
CA HIS A 288 11.08 2.64 21.54
C HIS A 288 12.05 2.86 22.70
N ILE A 289 11.61 2.61 23.94
CA ILE A 289 12.49 2.70 25.10
C ILE A 289 13.51 1.56 25.09
N LEU A 290 13.08 0.33 24.88
CA LEU A 290 13.96 -0.83 24.89
C LEU A 290 15.04 -0.75 23.80
N ILE A 291 14.69 -0.37 22.57
CA ILE A 291 15.66 -0.25 21.48
C ILE A 291 16.65 0.91 21.71
N ALA A 292 16.17 2.01 22.29
CA ALA A 292 17.02 3.14 22.65
C ALA A 292 18.07 2.77 23.71
N LEU A 293 17.64 1.97 24.71
CA LEU A 293 18.54 1.46 25.76
C LEU A 293 19.51 0.39 25.22
N ALA A 294 19.06 -0.46 24.30
CA ALA A 294 19.91 -1.48 23.68
C ALA A 294 20.93 -0.91 22.69
N ASN A 295 20.66 0.28 22.14
CA ASN A 295 21.52 0.90 21.13
C ASN A 295 21.85 2.36 21.52
N PRO A 296 22.63 2.58 22.60
CA PRO A 296 23.03 3.91 23.04
C PRO A 296 24.08 4.51 22.09
N THR A 297 24.30 5.82 22.20
CA THR A 297 25.41 6.52 21.53
C THR A 297 26.74 5.94 22.00
N GLN A 298 27.66 5.69 21.07
CA GLN A 298 29.02 5.20 21.32
C GLN A 298 30.04 6.33 21.08
N GLY A 299 31.07 6.38 21.92
CA GLY A 299 32.14 7.38 21.82
C GLY A 299 31.62 8.82 21.83
N HIS A 300 32.22 9.64 20.97
CA HIS A 300 31.93 11.07 20.85
C HIS A 300 31.62 11.46 19.40
N PRO A 301 30.41 11.07 18.87
CA PRO A 301 30.03 11.44 17.51
C PRO A 301 29.88 12.97 17.39
N GLY A 302 30.13 13.49 16.18
CA GLY A 302 29.93 14.90 15.87
C GLY A 302 28.51 15.39 16.08
N ALA A 303 28.32 16.69 16.32
CA ALA A 303 27.01 17.30 16.47
C ALA A 303 26.45 17.81 15.12
N LEU A 304 25.11 17.75 14.93
CA LEU A 304 24.44 18.45 13.85
C LEU A 304 24.72 19.97 14.00
N SER A 305 25.23 20.61 12.96
CA SER A 305 25.58 22.04 13.00
C SER A 305 25.01 22.78 11.78
N PHE A 306 24.76 24.08 11.99
CA PHE A 306 24.32 24.97 10.92
C PHE A 306 25.37 26.10 10.78
N SER A 307 26.07 26.13 9.65
CA SER A 307 27.08 27.10 9.36
C SER A 307 27.02 27.55 7.91
N HIS A 308 27.29 28.82 7.65
CA HIS A 308 27.31 29.42 6.31
C HIS A 308 26.02 29.15 5.49
N GLY A 309 24.85 29.07 6.16
CA GLY A 309 23.57 28.81 5.49
C GLY A 309 23.30 27.35 5.15
N HIS A 310 24.18 26.43 5.56
CA HIS A 310 24.03 24.99 5.27
C HIS A 310 24.04 24.15 6.55
N TRP A 311 23.26 23.07 6.54
CA TRP A 311 23.31 22.03 7.56
C TRP A 311 24.48 21.09 7.29
N SER A 312 25.33 20.89 8.30
CA SER A 312 26.36 19.84 8.31
C SER A 312 25.90 18.70 9.18
N VAL A 313 25.65 17.54 8.54
CA VAL A 313 25.25 16.31 9.22
C VAL A 313 26.51 15.54 9.58
N PRO A 314 26.68 15.14 10.85
CA PRO A 314 27.90 14.42 11.28
C PRO A 314 27.86 12.99 10.67
N LEU A 315 29.02 12.60 10.10
CA LEU A 315 29.23 11.22 9.66
C LEU A 315 29.75 10.39 10.83
N PRO A 316 29.30 9.13 10.96
CA PRO A 316 29.87 8.21 11.96
C PRO A 316 31.28 7.81 11.59
N THR A 317 32.07 7.46 12.61
CA THR A 317 33.39 6.83 12.49
C THR A 317 33.43 5.61 13.41
N ASP A 318 34.37 4.68 13.19
CA ASP A 318 34.47 3.47 13.99
C ASP A 318 34.53 3.78 15.49
N GLY A 319 33.56 3.27 16.23
CA GLY A 319 33.39 3.51 17.66
C GLY A 319 32.83 4.90 18.06
N ASN A 320 32.59 5.82 17.10
CA ASN A 320 31.95 7.11 17.38
C ASN A 320 30.67 7.23 16.52
N VAL A 321 29.57 6.78 17.06
CA VAL A 321 28.30 6.71 16.35
C VAL A 321 27.16 7.08 17.26
N HIS A 322 26.22 7.89 16.75
CA HIS A 322 24.99 8.20 17.46
C HIS A 322 24.14 6.96 17.67
N GLY A 323 23.51 6.85 18.84
CA GLY A 323 22.59 5.77 19.16
C GLY A 323 21.29 5.84 18.35
N TRP A 324 20.47 4.79 18.56
CA TRP A 324 19.23 4.63 17.82
C TRP A 324 18.28 5.83 17.88
N LEU A 325 18.12 6.51 19.01
CA LEU A 325 17.23 7.67 19.14
C LEU A 325 17.58 8.78 18.13
N TRP A 326 18.85 9.14 18.02
CA TRP A 326 19.29 10.15 17.06
C TRP A 326 19.11 9.62 15.63
N PHE A 327 19.61 8.41 15.36
CA PHE A 327 19.55 7.87 14.02
C PHE A 327 18.11 7.73 13.52
N TYR A 328 17.21 7.18 14.34
CA TYR A 328 15.84 6.94 13.91
C TYR A 328 15.00 8.22 13.83
N PHE A 329 15.01 9.08 14.87
CA PHE A 329 14.16 10.27 14.87
C PHE A 329 14.78 11.46 14.14
N VAL A 330 16.09 11.66 14.25
CA VAL A 330 16.75 12.79 13.59
C VAL A 330 17.12 12.43 12.16
N ASN A 331 17.88 11.35 11.93
CA ASN A 331 18.32 10.99 10.57
C ASN A 331 17.18 10.45 9.69
N GLU A 332 16.48 9.41 10.16
CA GLU A 332 15.48 8.70 9.35
C GLU A 332 14.11 9.40 9.27
N GLN A 333 13.76 10.27 10.20
CA GLN A 333 12.49 10.98 10.13
C GLN A 333 12.69 12.46 9.72
N LEU A 334 13.49 13.23 10.45
CA LEU A 334 13.66 14.67 10.20
C LEU A 334 14.57 14.97 9.02
N LEU A 335 15.83 14.48 9.04
CA LEU A 335 16.79 14.77 7.98
C LEU A 335 16.40 14.14 6.65
N ARG A 336 15.77 12.95 6.68
CA ARG A 336 15.18 12.34 5.49
C ARG A 336 14.07 13.21 4.89
N TYR A 337 13.19 13.76 5.74
CA TYR A 337 12.15 14.69 5.27
C TYR A 337 12.76 15.94 4.62
N LEU A 338 13.86 16.46 5.19
CA LEU A 338 14.58 17.63 4.67
C LEU A 338 15.54 17.33 3.51
N ASN A 339 15.63 16.08 3.06
CA ASN A 339 16.58 15.60 2.03
C ASN A 339 18.06 15.77 2.44
N LEU A 340 18.34 15.57 3.73
CA LEU A 340 19.66 15.69 4.36
C LEU A 340 20.12 14.39 5.05
N ARG A 341 19.43 13.28 4.84
CA ARG A 341 19.74 11.96 5.42
C ARG A 341 21.14 11.49 5.06
N VAL A 342 21.79 10.79 5.99
CA VAL A 342 23.05 10.08 5.76
C VAL A 342 22.90 8.58 6.13
N PRO A 343 23.42 7.63 5.32
CA PRO A 343 23.95 7.86 3.97
C PRO A 343 22.85 8.29 3.01
N ARG A 344 23.23 8.97 1.92
CA ARG A 344 22.30 9.27 0.84
C ARG A 344 22.40 8.15 -0.20
N ASP A 345 21.62 7.12 -0.01
CA ASP A 345 21.64 5.86 -0.76
C ASP A 345 20.60 5.80 -1.92
N TYR A 346 19.79 6.84 -2.11
CA TYR A 346 18.84 6.93 -3.23
C TYR A 346 18.52 8.38 -3.60
N ASP A 347 18.14 8.57 -4.84
CA ASP A 347 17.69 9.85 -5.36
C ASP A 347 16.20 10.08 -5.12
N THR A 348 15.81 11.35 -5.10
CA THR A 348 14.42 11.74 -4.92
C THR A 348 13.67 11.71 -6.24
N VAL A 349 12.58 10.95 -6.31
CA VAL A 349 11.71 10.90 -7.49
C VAL A 349 11.23 12.31 -7.88
N PRO A 350 11.37 12.73 -9.15
CA PRO A 350 10.90 14.03 -9.61
C PRO A 350 9.42 14.27 -9.30
N LEU A 351 9.07 15.51 -8.90
CA LEU A 351 7.73 15.83 -8.42
C LEU A 351 6.61 15.51 -9.41
N PHE A 352 6.84 15.80 -10.70
CA PHE A 352 5.85 15.52 -11.76
C PHE A 352 5.64 14.00 -11.95
N LEU A 353 6.71 13.23 -11.84
CA LEU A 353 6.65 11.77 -11.90
C LEU A 353 5.92 11.20 -10.68
N PHE A 354 6.25 11.69 -9.48
CA PHE A 354 5.57 11.29 -8.24
C PHE A 354 4.04 11.47 -8.30
N TRP A 355 3.56 12.60 -8.87
CA TRP A 355 2.14 12.84 -9.08
C TRP A 355 1.57 11.98 -10.21
N GLY A 356 2.33 11.80 -11.29
CA GLY A 356 1.93 10.96 -12.43
C GLY A 356 1.77 9.48 -12.06
N LEU A 357 2.61 8.98 -11.15
CA LEU A 357 2.58 7.60 -10.68
C LEU A 357 1.28 7.26 -9.94
N ILE A 358 0.57 8.25 -9.35
CA ILE A 358 -0.76 8.01 -8.75
C ILE A 358 -1.72 7.40 -9.79
N LEU A 359 -1.64 7.87 -11.04
CA LEU A 359 -2.49 7.37 -12.11
C LEU A 359 -2.18 5.91 -12.45
N ILE A 360 -0.90 5.53 -12.38
CA ILE A 360 -0.43 4.16 -12.62
C ILE A 360 -0.81 3.25 -11.45
N TRP A 361 -0.57 3.70 -10.21
CA TRP A 361 -0.84 2.87 -9.03
C TRP A 361 -2.33 2.59 -8.80
N LEU A 362 -3.22 3.51 -9.23
CA LEU A 362 -4.67 3.31 -9.19
C LEU A 362 -5.24 2.76 -10.51
N MET A 363 -4.43 2.51 -11.51
CA MET A 363 -4.90 1.99 -12.82
C MET A 363 -5.72 0.69 -12.65
N PRO A 364 -6.84 0.54 -13.40
CA PRO A 364 -7.46 1.48 -14.34
C PRO A 364 -8.42 2.49 -13.67
N TRP A 365 -8.62 2.39 -12.36
CA TRP A 365 -9.59 3.17 -11.58
C TRP A 365 -9.22 4.65 -11.50
N SER A 366 -7.95 5.00 -11.69
CA SER A 366 -7.47 6.38 -11.73
C SER A 366 -8.20 7.26 -12.75
N ALA A 367 -8.75 6.69 -13.82
CA ALA A 367 -9.55 7.41 -14.80
C ALA A 367 -10.79 8.09 -14.18
N PHE A 368 -11.32 7.55 -13.08
CA PHE A 368 -12.46 8.10 -12.35
C PHE A 368 -12.06 9.09 -11.25
N LEU A 369 -10.77 9.15 -10.88
CA LEU A 369 -10.29 9.90 -9.71
C LEU A 369 -10.61 11.39 -9.79
N TYR A 370 -10.41 12.03 -10.96
CA TYR A 370 -10.73 13.46 -11.13
C TYR A 370 -12.20 13.75 -10.82
N ARG A 371 -13.12 12.90 -11.31
CA ARG A 371 -14.56 13.08 -11.08
C ARG A 371 -14.93 12.78 -9.64
N ALA A 372 -14.32 11.78 -9.05
CA ALA A 372 -14.49 11.44 -7.64
C ALA A 372 -14.01 12.59 -6.72
N LEU A 373 -12.86 13.19 -6.97
CA LEU A 373 -12.36 14.36 -6.25
C LEU A 373 -13.26 15.60 -6.45
N ALA A 374 -13.90 15.75 -7.61
CA ALA A 374 -14.83 16.84 -7.88
C ALA A 374 -16.16 16.72 -7.10
N THR A 375 -16.51 15.55 -6.55
CA THR A 375 -17.68 15.37 -5.66
C THR A 375 -17.44 15.88 -4.25
N VAL A 376 -16.18 16.06 -3.85
CA VAL A 376 -15.83 16.57 -2.52
C VAL A 376 -16.30 18.04 -2.41
N PRO A 377 -16.99 18.42 -1.31
CA PRO A 377 -17.62 19.74 -1.20
C PRO A 377 -16.62 20.84 -0.81
N TRP A 378 -15.48 20.97 -1.55
CA TRP A 378 -14.42 21.95 -1.28
C TRP A 378 -14.95 23.38 -1.21
N HIS A 379 -15.82 23.76 -2.16
CA HIS A 379 -16.40 25.08 -2.22
C HIS A 379 -17.27 25.43 -1.00
N LYS A 380 -17.92 24.42 -0.38
CA LYS A 380 -18.68 24.62 0.85
C LYS A 380 -17.76 24.66 2.08
N ALA A 381 -16.73 23.82 2.10
CA ALA A 381 -15.79 23.70 3.22
C ALA A 381 -14.87 24.92 3.34
N LEU A 382 -14.41 25.50 2.20
CA LEU A 382 -13.44 26.61 2.16
C LEU A 382 -14.07 28.00 2.12
N ARG A 383 -15.41 28.16 2.01
CA ARG A 383 -16.05 29.47 2.03
C ARG A 383 -15.95 30.15 3.40
N PRO A 384 -15.76 31.48 3.46
CA PRO A 384 -15.77 32.25 4.71
C PRO A 384 -17.05 32.08 5.51
N MET A 385 -16.98 32.29 6.81
CA MET A 385 -17.96 31.97 7.88
C MET A 385 -19.39 32.54 7.72
N VAL A 386 -19.70 33.30 6.67
CA VAL A 386 -20.96 34.05 6.54
C VAL A 386 -22.14 33.20 6.04
N SER A 387 -21.94 31.99 5.57
CA SER A 387 -23.03 31.15 5.03
C SER A 387 -23.33 29.97 5.95
N ILE A 388 -24.53 29.95 6.52
CA ILE A 388 -25.06 28.99 7.52
C ILE A 388 -25.37 27.59 6.93
N ARG A 389 -24.77 27.17 5.83
CA ARG A 389 -25.02 25.82 5.30
C ARG A 389 -24.08 24.82 5.99
N THR A 390 -24.64 24.06 6.91
CA THR A 390 -23.98 22.86 7.47
C THR A 390 -23.79 21.82 6.40
N LEU A 391 -22.63 21.13 6.41
CA LEU A 391 -22.40 19.96 5.56
C LEU A 391 -23.37 18.84 5.97
N THR A 392 -23.93 18.14 5.00
CA THR A 392 -24.63 16.89 5.27
C THR A 392 -23.65 15.82 5.74
N GLN A 393 -24.15 14.75 6.34
CA GLN A 393 -23.31 13.62 6.79
C GLN A 393 -22.48 13.03 5.64
N ARG A 394 -23.09 12.85 4.46
CA ARG A 394 -22.42 12.38 3.26
C ARG A 394 -21.34 13.36 2.79
N GLU A 395 -21.62 14.67 2.80
CA GLU A 395 -20.64 15.70 2.42
C GLU A 395 -19.46 15.75 3.40
N SER A 396 -19.72 15.57 4.70
CA SER A 396 -18.67 15.46 5.72
C SER A 396 -17.79 14.23 5.48
N THR A 397 -18.40 13.09 5.16
CA THR A 397 -17.66 11.86 4.82
C THR A 397 -16.80 12.06 3.57
N LEU A 398 -17.35 12.62 2.48
CA LEU A 398 -16.58 12.90 1.26
C LEU A 398 -15.43 13.87 1.51
N LEU A 399 -15.64 14.87 2.38
CA LEU A 399 -14.58 15.81 2.78
C LEU A 399 -13.45 15.10 3.52
N LEU A 400 -13.77 14.21 4.48
CA LEU A 400 -12.78 13.40 5.18
C LEU A 400 -11.93 12.55 4.20
N LEU A 401 -12.60 11.88 3.26
CA LEU A 401 -11.93 11.06 2.25
C LEU A 401 -11.08 11.90 1.29
N GLY A 402 -11.55 13.10 0.91
CA GLY A 402 -10.79 14.04 0.10
C GLY A 402 -9.52 14.55 0.80
N LEU A 403 -9.63 14.86 2.09
CA LEU A 403 -8.46 15.24 2.90
C LEU A 403 -7.48 14.07 3.02
N TRP A 404 -7.99 12.87 3.22
CA TRP A 404 -7.16 11.67 3.26
C TRP A 404 -6.43 11.41 1.93
N ALA A 405 -7.11 11.59 0.81
CA ALA A 405 -6.50 11.46 -0.52
C ALA A 405 -5.40 12.49 -0.79
N ILE A 406 -5.51 13.71 -0.23
CA ILE A 406 -4.63 14.83 -0.59
C ILE A 406 -3.48 15.02 0.42
N ILE A 407 -3.74 14.91 1.73
CA ILE A 407 -2.75 15.27 2.76
C ILE A 407 -1.45 14.45 2.65
N PRO A 408 -1.46 13.10 2.51
CA PRO A 408 -0.21 12.36 2.36
C PRO A 408 0.57 12.73 1.09
N VAL A 409 -0.13 12.98 -0.02
CA VAL A 409 0.50 13.38 -1.28
C VAL A 409 1.17 14.75 -1.16
N LEU A 410 0.48 15.73 -0.55
CA LEU A 410 1.06 17.06 -0.31
C LEU A 410 2.24 16.99 0.66
N PHE A 411 2.14 16.21 1.74
CA PHE A 411 3.22 16.04 2.70
C PHE A 411 4.49 15.53 2.02
N PHE A 412 4.39 14.46 1.25
CA PHE A 412 5.55 13.91 0.54
C PHE A 412 5.98 14.74 -0.68
N SER A 413 5.13 15.62 -1.21
CA SER A 413 5.56 16.59 -2.23
C SER A 413 6.61 17.59 -1.70
N LEU A 414 6.66 17.79 -0.39
CA LEU A 414 7.59 18.70 0.30
C LEU A 414 8.80 17.97 0.90
N SER A 415 8.93 16.67 0.67
CA SER A 415 9.93 15.79 1.27
C SER A 415 10.74 15.05 0.22
N THR A 416 11.72 14.25 0.65
CA THR A 416 12.29 13.17 -0.16
C THR A 416 11.17 12.23 -0.62
N ARG A 417 11.13 11.93 -1.92
CA ARG A 417 10.05 11.16 -2.55
C ARG A 417 10.55 9.82 -3.05
N GLN A 418 9.77 8.79 -2.75
CA GLN A 418 9.84 7.48 -3.38
C GLN A 418 8.49 7.19 -4.05
N GLU A 419 8.46 6.34 -5.08
CA GLU A 419 7.28 6.07 -5.86
C GLU A 419 6.11 5.46 -5.06
N TYR A 420 6.41 4.71 -4.00
CA TYR A 420 5.41 4.07 -3.12
C TYR A 420 4.90 4.98 -1.98
N TYR A 421 5.46 6.19 -1.80
CA TYR A 421 5.00 7.11 -0.73
C TYR A 421 3.59 7.65 -0.92
N VAL A 422 2.98 7.43 -2.08
CA VAL A 422 1.55 7.74 -2.31
C VAL A 422 0.61 6.69 -1.72
N LEU A 423 1.09 5.48 -1.38
CA LEU A 423 0.25 4.36 -0.90
C LEU A 423 -0.68 4.75 0.26
N PRO A 424 -0.28 5.50 1.30
CA PRO A 424 -1.17 5.92 2.38
C PRO A 424 -2.38 6.74 1.94
N ALA A 425 -2.35 7.37 0.75
CA ALA A 425 -3.46 8.12 0.19
C ALA A 425 -4.44 7.23 -0.61
N LEU A 426 -3.98 6.06 -1.11
CA LEU A 426 -4.79 5.21 -1.97
C LEU A 426 -6.12 4.76 -1.34
N PRO A 427 -6.22 4.35 -0.07
CA PRO A 427 -7.50 3.94 0.50
C PRO A 427 -8.55 5.06 0.49
N GLY A 428 -8.15 6.32 0.73
CA GLY A 428 -9.02 7.48 0.61
C GLY A 428 -9.49 7.70 -0.83
N MET A 429 -8.60 7.58 -1.80
CA MET A 429 -8.91 7.67 -3.23
C MET A 429 -9.83 6.53 -3.69
N ILE A 430 -9.60 5.30 -3.24
CA ILE A 430 -10.44 4.12 -3.51
C ILE A 430 -11.86 4.37 -3.03
N LEU A 431 -12.04 4.84 -1.80
CA LEU A 431 -13.37 5.13 -1.24
C LEU A 431 -14.08 6.27 -1.98
N LEU A 432 -13.37 7.32 -2.42
CA LEU A 432 -13.94 8.38 -3.26
C LEU A 432 -14.40 7.86 -4.63
N ILE A 433 -13.56 7.07 -5.30
CA ILE A 433 -13.91 6.43 -6.58
C ILE A 433 -15.12 5.52 -6.39
N THR A 434 -15.14 4.75 -5.31
CA THR A 434 -16.28 3.88 -4.94
C THR A 434 -17.58 4.66 -4.80
N ALA A 435 -17.56 5.79 -4.08
CA ALA A 435 -18.73 6.63 -3.91
C ALA A 435 -19.27 7.12 -5.27
N TRP A 436 -18.36 7.57 -6.16
CA TRP A 436 -18.73 8.05 -7.48
C TRP A 436 -19.30 6.95 -8.37
N LEU A 437 -18.71 5.74 -8.37
CA LEU A 437 -19.17 4.60 -9.16
C LEU A 437 -20.53 4.06 -8.66
N ASP A 438 -20.76 4.10 -7.35
CA ASP A 438 -22.04 3.69 -6.77
C ASP A 438 -23.16 4.67 -7.11
N ASP A 439 -22.86 5.98 -7.07
CA ASP A 439 -23.79 7.02 -7.52
C ASP A 439 -24.11 6.88 -9.02
N GLU A 440 -23.08 6.64 -9.88
CA GLU A 440 -23.30 6.43 -11.31
C GLU A 440 -24.24 5.23 -11.57
N ALA A 441 -24.04 4.13 -10.84
CA ALA A 441 -24.85 2.93 -11.00
C ALA A 441 -26.29 3.16 -10.52
N THR A 442 -26.48 3.87 -9.41
CA THR A 442 -27.81 4.20 -8.87
C THR A 442 -28.58 5.11 -9.82
N GLU A 443 -27.93 6.12 -10.38
CA GLU A 443 -28.55 7.05 -11.33
C GLU A 443 -28.91 6.35 -12.66
N ALA A 444 -28.09 5.40 -13.13
CA ALA A 444 -28.38 4.65 -14.34
C ALA A 444 -29.59 3.70 -14.18
N GLU A 445 -29.82 3.18 -12.98
CA GLU A 445 -30.97 2.33 -12.66
C GLU A 445 -32.28 3.11 -12.54
N SER A 446 -32.23 4.42 -12.22
CA SER A 446 -33.42 5.26 -12.00
C SER A 446 -34.18 5.68 -13.26
N PHE A 447 -33.64 5.46 -14.46
CA PHE A 447 -34.22 5.76 -15.79
C PHE A 447 -34.76 7.19 -15.98
N THR A 448 -34.38 8.16 -15.15
CA THR A 448 -34.78 9.55 -15.31
C THR A 448 -33.76 10.29 -16.18
N VAL A 449 -34.20 11.01 -17.18
CA VAL A 449 -33.51 11.97 -18.09
C VAL A 449 -31.96 11.80 -18.18
N PRO A 450 -31.32 12.04 -19.33
CA PRO A 450 -29.86 11.83 -19.48
C PRO A 450 -29.06 12.54 -18.40
N ASN A 451 -28.69 11.80 -17.33
CA ASN A 451 -28.00 12.33 -16.15
C ASN A 451 -26.55 12.69 -16.51
N PRO A 452 -26.04 13.88 -16.09
CA PRO A 452 -24.65 14.29 -16.31
C PRO A 452 -23.62 13.31 -15.75
N LEU A 453 -23.95 12.60 -14.67
CA LEU A 453 -23.08 11.61 -14.02
C LEU A 453 -22.85 10.42 -14.95
N VAL A 454 -23.92 9.81 -15.45
CA VAL A 454 -23.88 8.67 -16.39
C VAL A 454 -23.15 9.06 -17.69
N ARG A 455 -23.45 10.26 -18.24
CA ARG A 455 -22.70 10.79 -19.41
C ARG A 455 -21.20 10.93 -19.12
N SER A 456 -20.83 11.33 -17.90
CA SER A 456 -19.44 11.41 -17.50
C SER A 456 -18.77 10.05 -17.50
N GLY A 457 -19.42 9.02 -16.94
CA GLY A 457 -18.92 7.63 -16.97
C GLY A 457 -18.74 7.10 -18.39
N GLN A 458 -19.69 7.39 -19.31
CA GLN A 458 -19.57 7.06 -20.73
C GLN A 458 -18.37 7.73 -21.42
N ARG A 459 -18.07 8.99 -21.08
CA ARG A 459 -16.88 9.69 -21.60
C ARG A 459 -15.60 9.08 -21.06
N ILE A 460 -15.54 8.78 -19.75
CA ILE A 460 -14.38 8.12 -19.13
C ILE A 460 -14.17 6.74 -19.78
N ALA A 461 -15.22 5.96 -19.99
CA ALA A 461 -15.14 4.67 -20.66
C ALA A 461 -14.61 4.81 -22.10
N THR A 462 -14.94 5.89 -22.81
CA THR A 462 -14.38 6.16 -24.16
C THR A 462 -12.88 6.46 -24.07
N VAL A 463 -12.44 7.24 -23.10
CA VAL A 463 -11.00 7.49 -22.86
C VAL A 463 -10.27 6.18 -22.52
N LEU A 464 -10.83 5.36 -21.63
CA LEU A 464 -10.27 4.06 -21.28
C LEU A 464 -10.17 3.12 -22.49
N LEU A 465 -11.17 3.10 -23.37
CA LEU A 465 -11.13 2.32 -24.62
C LEU A 465 -10.00 2.78 -25.53
N VAL A 466 -9.83 4.09 -25.71
CA VAL A 466 -8.74 4.64 -26.51
C VAL A 466 -7.38 4.24 -25.93
N LEU A 467 -7.18 4.44 -24.62
CA LEU A 467 -5.94 4.08 -23.94
C LEU A 467 -5.68 2.57 -23.99
N GLY A 468 -6.69 1.74 -23.72
CA GLY A 468 -6.60 0.30 -23.80
C GLY A 468 -6.30 -0.22 -25.21
N SER A 469 -6.88 0.44 -26.24
CA SER A 469 -6.57 0.13 -27.65
C SER A 469 -5.14 0.49 -28.01
N ILE A 470 -4.65 1.67 -27.59
CA ILE A 470 -3.26 2.09 -27.80
C ILE A 470 -2.29 1.11 -27.11
N ALA A 471 -2.55 0.75 -25.85
CA ALA A 471 -1.72 -0.20 -25.13
C ALA A 471 -1.71 -1.59 -25.80
N ALA A 472 -2.87 -2.06 -26.27
CA ALA A 472 -2.97 -3.31 -27.00
C ALA A 472 -2.23 -3.28 -28.35
N LEU A 473 -2.27 -2.15 -29.08
CA LEU A 473 -1.53 -1.96 -30.31
C LEU A 473 -0.02 -1.96 -30.08
N ILE A 474 0.46 -1.28 -29.02
CA ILE A 474 1.87 -1.27 -28.64
C ILE A 474 2.33 -2.69 -28.27
N ALA A 475 1.57 -3.40 -27.44
CA ALA A 475 1.87 -4.79 -27.08
C ALA A 475 1.87 -5.69 -28.33
N GLY A 476 0.89 -5.53 -29.22
CA GLY A 476 0.80 -6.24 -30.50
C GLY A 476 2.01 -5.96 -31.41
N PHE A 477 2.46 -4.70 -31.48
CA PHE A 477 3.66 -4.32 -32.22
C PHE A 477 4.89 -5.09 -31.70
N PHE A 478 5.13 -5.11 -30.40
CA PHE A 478 6.24 -5.87 -29.82
C PHE A 478 6.10 -7.38 -30.05
N ILE A 479 4.90 -7.95 -29.95
CA ILE A 479 4.65 -9.36 -30.24
C ILE A 479 5.02 -9.73 -31.69
N LEU A 480 4.70 -8.86 -32.65
CA LEU A 480 4.94 -9.10 -34.06
C LEU A 480 6.41 -8.88 -34.45
N HIS A 481 7.10 -7.91 -33.85
CA HIS A 481 8.46 -7.50 -34.25
C HIS A 481 9.55 -8.08 -33.34
N SER A 482 9.22 -8.72 -32.21
CA SER A 482 10.20 -9.40 -31.36
C SER A 482 10.21 -10.92 -31.59
N HIS A 483 11.39 -11.52 -31.50
CA HIS A 483 11.57 -12.97 -31.59
C HIS A 483 11.79 -13.56 -30.19
N PRO A 484 11.26 -14.74 -29.89
CA PRO A 484 11.60 -15.42 -28.65
C PRO A 484 13.12 -15.62 -28.56
N PRO A 485 13.73 -15.39 -27.39
CA PRO A 485 15.14 -15.68 -27.22
C PRO A 485 15.40 -17.21 -27.37
N ILE A 486 16.62 -17.55 -27.69
CA ILE A 486 17.04 -18.96 -27.76
C ILE A 486 16.88 -19.56 -26.34
N PRO A 487 16.35 -20.77 -26.19
CA PRO A 487 16.26 -21.43 -24.89
C PRO A 487 17.61 -21.46 -24.17
N GLY A 488 17.64 -21.03 -22.91
CA GLY A 488 18.84 -20.92 -22.08
C GLY A 488 19.59 -19.60 -22.20
N THR A 489 19.11 -18.64 -23.01
CA THR A 489 19.69 -17.28 -23.03
C THR A 489 19.41 -16.57 -21.70
N ASP A 490 20.45 -16.04 -21.06
CA ASP A 490 20.29 -15.17 -19.89
C ASP A 490 19.61 -13.86 -20.32
N LEU A 491 18.50 -13.54 -19.65
CA LEU A 491 17.71 -12.33 -19.95
C LEU A 491 18.59 -11.08 -19.81
N ALA A 492 19.49 -11.03 -18.83
CA ALA A 492 20.35 -9.87 -18.58
C ALA A 492 21.21 -9.52 -19.79
N SER A 493 21.67 -10.53 -20.58
CA SER A 493 22.45 -10.31 -21.80
C SER A 493 21.67 -9.59 -22.90
N LEU A 494 20.34 -9.56 -22.81
CA LEU A 494 19.45 -8.88 -23.75
C LEU A 494 19.06 -7.48 -23.30
N LEU A 495 19.39 -7.08 -22.08
CA LEU A 495 19.04 -5.78 -21.53
C LEU A 495 20.06 -4.72 -21.94
N LYS A 496 19.60 -3.47 -21.99
CA LYS A 496 20.48 -2.31 -22.08
C LYS A 496 20.53 -1.66 -20.70
N GLN A 497 21.59 -1.91 -19.97
CA GLN A 497 21.75 -1.35 -18.62
C GLN A 497 21.81 0.17 -18.65
N ASN A 498 20.98 0.81 -17.81
CA ASN A 498 20.92 2.24 -17.60
C ASN A 498 21.00 2.54 -16.09
N PRO A 499 22.17 2.45 -15.45
CA PRO A 499 22.31 2.60 -14.00
C PRO A 499 21.76 3.92 -13.44
N GLY A 500 21.73 4.99 -14.24
CA GLY A 500 21.18 6.28 -13.86
C GLY A 500 19.67 6.30 -13.62
N ASP A 501 18.94 5.27 -14.05
CA ASP A 501 17.47 5.17 -13.92
C ASP A 501 17.03 4.31 -12.72
N TYR A 502 17.96 3.75 -11.95
CA TYR A 502 17.67 2.82 -10.84
C TYR A 502 17.23 3.49 -9.55
N ALA A 503 16.96 4.80 -9.59
CA ALA A 503 16.33 5.53 -8.48
C ALA A 503 14.91 5.04 -8.13
N LEU A 504 14.28 4.23 -9.00
CA LEU A 504 12.98 3.60 -8.80
C LEU A 504 13.16 2.13 -8.41
N SER A 505 12.32 1.62 -7.50
CA SER A 505 12.34 0.20 -7.05
C SER A 505 12.21 -0.81 -8.20
N PHE A 506 11.67 -0.37 -9.34
CA PHE A 506 11.55 -1.16 -10.57
C PHE A 506 12.32 -0.53 -11.74
N GLY A 507 13.37 0.26 -11.46
CA GLY A 507 14.17 0.95 -12.50
C GLY A 507 14.71 0.01 -13.58
N HIS A 508 15.07 -1.22 -13.21
CA HIS A 508 15.52 -2.25 -14.15
C HIS A 508 14.51 -2.62 -15.26
N PHE A 509 13.22 -2.33 -15.09
CA PHE A 509 12.27 -2.49 -16.20
C PHE A 509 12.49 -1.48 -17.33
N LEU A 510 13.20 -0.39 -17.07
CA LEU A 510 13.57 0.60 -18.09
C LEU A 510 14.70 0.10 -19.01
N ASP A 511 15.42 -0.97 -18.60
CA ASP A 511 16.45 -1.63 -19.40
C ASP A 511 15.85 -2.48 -20.54
N LEU A 512 14.54 -2.72 -20.54
CA LEU A 512 13.86 -3.53 -21.53
C LEU A 512 13.91 -2.85 -22.91
N ASN A 513 14.48 -3.54 -23.87
CA ASN A 513 14.55 -3.13 -25.26
C ASN A 513 13.71 -4.06 -26.15
N ALA A 514 13.63 -3.76 -27.44
CA ALA A 514 12.83 -4.55 -28.38
C ALA A 514 13.27 -6.04 -28.47
N GLN A 515 14.55 -6.34 -28.25
CA GLN A 515 15.07 -7.70 -28.26
C GLN A 515 14.65 -8.46 -26.99
N ALA A 516 14.77 -7.83 -25.82
CA ALA A 516 14.33 -8.40 -24.56
C ALA A 516 12.81 -8.64 -24.52
N MET A 517 12.01 -7.80 -25.20
CA MET A 517 10.54 -7.95 -25.30
C MET A 517 10.12 -9.30 -25.91
N GLY A 518 11.00 -9.98 -26.63
CA GLY A 518 10.75 -11.34 -27.12
C GLY A 518 10.48 -12.35 -26.03
N ALA A 519 11.11 -12.21 -24.86
CA ALA A 519 10.88 -13.06 -23.69
C ALA A 519 9.50 -12.83 -23.08
N PHE A 520 8.90 -11.64 -23.25
CA PHE A 520 7.63 -11.24 -22.64
C PHE A 520 6.42 -11.42 -23.56
N ARG A 521 6.51 -12.16 -24.67
CA ARG A 521 5.40 -12.31 -25.63
C ARG A 521 4.10 -12.79 -25.00
N ASN A 522 4.15 -13.78 -24.10
CA ASN A 522 2.96 -14.32 -23.43
C ASN A 522 2.30 -13.30 -22.50
N PRO A 523 3.00 -12.65 -21.55
CA PRO A 523 2.40 -11.59 -20.77
C PRO A 523 1.95 -10.38 -21.58
N LEU A 524 2.65 -10.03 -22.67
CA LEU A 524 2.22 -8.96 -23.58
C LEU A 524 0.91 -9.32 -24.30
N LEU A 525 0.75 -10.57 -24.76
CA LEU A 525 -0.48 -11.04 -25.37
C LEU A 525 -1.67 -10.99 -24.38
N LEU A 526 -1.46 -11.49 -23.16
CA LEU A 526 -2.47 -11.44 -22.13
C LEU A 526 -2.85 -9.99 -21.75
N THR A 527 -1.84 -9.10 -21.67
CA THR A 527 -2.04 -7.67 -21.45
C THR A 527 -2.86 -7.03 -22.57
N ALA A 528 -2.51 -7.29 -23.84
CA ALA A 528 -3.23 -6.75 -25.00
C ALA A 528 -4.70 -7.19 -25.01
N ILE A 529 -4.96 -8.49 -24.80
CA ILE A 529 -6.31 -9.04 -24.73
C ILE A 529 -7.08 -8.43 -23.55
N ALA A 530 -6.50 -8.43 -22.34
CA ALA A 530 -7.17 -7.96 -21.14
C ALA A 530 -7.53 -6.47 -21.24
N LEU A 531 -6.58 -5.62 -21.65
CA LEU A 531 -6.81 -4.19 -21.74
C LEU A 531 -7.79 -3.82 -22.86
N PHE A 532 -7.69 -4.44 -24.04
CA PHE A 532 -8.59 -4.16 -25.14
C PHE A 532 -10.02 -4.65 -24.83
N THR A 533 -10.17 -5.95 -24.53
CA THR A 533 -11.50 -6.55 -24.31
C THR A 533 -12.20 -5.97 -23.08
N GLY A 534 -11.45 -5.71 -21.99
CA GLY A 534 -11.98 -5.13 -20.77
C GLY A 534 -12.46 -3.70 -20.95
N THR A 535 -11.69 -2.87 -21.62
CA THR A 535 -12.09 -1.46 -21.89
C THR A 535 -13.21 -1.38 -22.93
N LEU A 536 -13.23 -2.28 -23.91
CA LEU A 536 -14.32 -2.39 -24.88
C LEU A 536 -15.61 -2.81 -24.19
N ALA A 537 -15.60 -3.87 -23.38
CA ALA A 537 -16.75 -4.32 -22.61
C ALA A 537 -17.27 -3.22 -21.66
N ASN A 538 -16.34 -2.55 -20.95
CA ASN A 538 -16.67 -1.41 -20.11
C ASN A 538 -17.37 -0.28 -20.90
N TRP A 539 -16.89 0.04 -22.08
CA TRP A 539 -17.49 1.07 -22.95
C TRP A 539 -18.88 0.68 -23.46
N LEU A 540 -19.03 -0.56 -23.98
CA LEU A 540 -20.30 -1.08 -24.48
C LEU A 540 -21.37 -1.11 -23.37
N LEU A 541 -21.02 -1.65 -22.20
CA LEU A 541 -21.95 -1.77 -21.07
C LEU A 541 -22.38 -0.41 -20.52
N ARG A 542 -21.47 0.58 -20.41
CA ARG A 542 -21.85 1.93 -20.01
C ARG A 542 -22.72 2.64 -21.05
N ARG A 543 -22.48 2.40 -22.33
CA ARG A 543 -23.37 2.92 -23.39
C ARG A 543 -24.77 2.32 -23.32
N SER A 544 -24.87 1.07 -22.88
CA SER A 544 -26.13 0.36 -22.66
C SER A 544 -26.73 0.61 -21.26
N TYR A 545 -26.25 1.63 -20.54
CA TYR A 545 -26.73 1.99 -19.19
C TYR A 545 -26.56 0.88 -18.12
N HIS A 546 -25.54 0.05 -18.22
CA HIS A 546 -25.21 -1.01 -17.26
C HIS A 546 -23.84 -0.75 -16.58
N PRO A 547 -23.65 0.37 -15.82
CA PRO A 547 -22.35 0.71 -15.24
C PRO A 547 -21.89 -0.30 -14.17
N HIS A 548 -22.83 -0.98 -13.47
CA HIS A 548 -22.45 -2.05 -12.53
C HIS A 548 -21.72 -3.19 -13.24
N ALA A 549 -22.29 -3.73 -14.31
CA ALA A 549 -21.64 -4.77 -15.11
C ALA A 549 -20.33 -4.28 -15.74
N ALA A 550 -20.28 -3.01 -16.17
CA ALA A 550 -19.08 -2.37 -16.70
C ALA A 550 -17.93 -2.35 -15.67
N ASN A 551 -18.24 -2.04 -14.41
CA ASN A 551 -17.24 -2.03 -13.33
C ASN A 551 -16.73 -3.46 -13.04
N LEU A 552 -17.60 -4.46 -13.05
CA LEU A 552 -17.18 -5.86 -12.86
C LEU A 552 -16.30 -6.35 -14.01
N CYS A 553 -16.63 -6.02 -15.27
CA CYS A 553 -15.81 -6.34 -16.44
C CYS A 553 -14.44 -5.66 -16.38
N LEU A 554 -14.39 -4.38 -15.95
CA LEU A 554 -13.14 -3.65 -15.78
C LEU A 554 -12.26 -4.27 -14.68
N ALA A 555 -12.84 -4.67 -13.56
CA ALA A 555 -12.15 -5.39 -12.51
C ALA A 555 -11.60 -6.73 -13.01
N ALA A 556 -12.41 -7.53 -13.72
CA ALA A 556 -11.97 -8.82 -14.28
C ALA A 556 -10.79 -8.64 -15.27
N ALA A 557 -10.86 -7.65 -16.15
CA ALA A 557 -9.77 -7.32 -17.07
C ALA A 557 -8.49 -6.90 -16.32
N THR A 558 -8.65 -6.16 -15.22
CA THR A 558 -7.50 -5.77 -14.39
C THR A 558 -6.88 -6.96 -13.69
N PHE A 559 -7.66 -7.91 -13.20
CA PHE A 559 -7.11 -9.16 -12.66
C PHE A 559 -6.36 -9.97 -13.71
N ALA A 560 -6.85 -10.01 -14.96
CA ALA A 560 -6.11 -10.63 -16.07
C ALA A 560 -4.79 -9.88 -16.37
N PHE A 561 -4.80 -8.55 -16.32
CA PHE A 561 -3.57 -7.74 -16.42
C PHE A 561 -2.60 -8.00 -15.26
N ILE A 562 -3.09 -8.11 -14.02
CA ILE A 562 -2.30 -8.46 -12.83
C ILE A 562 -1.63 -9.84 -13.01
N LEU A 563 -2.34 -10.81 -13.59
CA LEU A 563 -1.76 -12.10 -13.92
C LEU A 563 -0.65 -11.97 -14.96
N ALA A 564 -0.84 -11.15 -16.00
CA ALA A 564 0.19 -10.87 -16.99
C ALA A 564 1.43 -10.21 -16.36
N ALA A 565 1.23 -9.22 -15.48
CA ALA A 565 2.30 -8.57 -14.73
C ALA A 565 3.05 -9.57 -13.83
N HIS A 566 2.33 -10.49 -13.18
CA HIS A 566 2.94 -11.55 -12.38
C HIS A 566 3.84 -12.47 -13.23
N VAL A 567 3.36 -12.92 -14.39
CA VAL A 567 4.16 -13.74 -15.31
C VAL A 567 5.39 -12.94 -15.80
N GLY A 568 5.22 -11.64 -16.07
CA GLY A 568 6.34 -10.75 -16.40
C GLY A 568 7.39 -10.69 -15.29
N LEU A 569 6.98 -10.54 -14.03
CA LEU A 569 7.88 -10.58 -12.87
C LEU A 569 8.62 -11.91 -12.73
N GLN A 570 7.96 -13.04 -13.02
CA GLN A 570 8.61 -14.34 -13.02
C GLN A 570 9.72 -14.44 -14.07
N ILE A 571 9.46 -13.97 -15.30
CA ILE A 571 10.43 -13.95 -16.39
C ILE A 571 11.62 -13.04 -16.02
N PHE A 572 11.37 -11.91 -15.37
CA PHE A 572 12.38 -10.94 -14.99
C PHE A 572 13.14 -11.30 -13.71
N SER A 573 12.63 -12.22 -12.90
CA SER A 573 13.15 -12.52 -11.56
C SER A 573 14.63 -12.93 -11.51
N PRO A 574 15.26 -13.62 -12.52
CA PRO A 574 16.69 -13.91 -12.47
C PRO A 574 17.57 -12.64 -12.43
N VAL A 575 17.11 -11.55 -13.05
CA VAL A 575 17.84 -10.27 -13.02
C VAL A 575 17.75 -9.62 -11.63
N LEU A 576 16.62 -9.79 -10.96
CA LEU A 576 16.33 -9.16 -9.66
C LEU A 576 16.65 -10.04 -8.45
N SER A 577 17.17 -11.27 -8.63
CA SER A 577 17.39 -12.21 -7.55
C SER A 577 18.60 -13.08 -7.81
N SER A 578 19.43 -13.29 -6.81
CA SER A 578 20.56 -14.22 -6.86
C SER A 578 20.18 -15.66 -6.46
N ARG A 579 18.87 -16.00 -6.41
CA ARG A 579 18.36 -17.33 -6.03
C ARG A 579 18.97 -18.48 -6.85
N GLN A 580 19.12 -18.31 -8.15
CA GLN A 580 19.70 -19.36 -9.03
C GLN A 580 21.16 -19.60 -8.68
N LEU A 581 21.92 -18.55 -8.39
CA LEU A 581 23.30 -18.63 -7.95
C LEU A 581 23.43 -19.28 -6.57
N ALA A 582 22.53 -18.93 -5.63
CA ALA A 582 22.45 -19.59 -4.33
C ALA A 582 22.24 -21.12 -4.51
N THR A 583 21.30 -21.53 -5.36
CA THR A 583 21.03 -22.95 -5.63
C THR A 583 22.23 -23.68 -6.21
N ALA A 584 23.03 -23.00 -7.07
CA ALA A 584 24.22 -23.59 -7.70
C ALA A 584 25.31 -23.96 -6.68
N ILE A 585 25.38 -23.26 -5.53
CA ILE A 585 26.41 -23.54 -4.50
C ILE A 585 25.85 -24.22 -3.25
N GLU A 586 24.53 -24.27 -3.08
CA GLU A 586 23.85 -24.73 -1.86
C GLU A 586 24.29 -26.15 -1.42
N LEU A 587 24.41 -27.06 -2.39
CA LEU A 587 24.78 -28.48 -2.10
C LEU A 587 26.25 -28.65 -1.77
N GLU A 588 27.11 -27.73 -2.19
CA GLU A 588 28.56 -27.83 -2.02
C GLU A 588 29.08 -26.96 -0.87
N LEU A 589 28.25 -26.00 -0.42
CA LEU A 589 28.62 -25.04 0.60
C LEU A 589 28.83 -25.70 1.96
N LYS A 590 30.04 -25.56 2.50
CA LYS A 590 30.39 -26.02 3.85
C LYS A 590 30.30 -24.87 4.85
N PRO A 591 30.09 -25.14 6.13
CA PRO A 591 30.07 -24.08 7.16
C PRO A 591 31.37 -23.27 7.23
N SER A 592 32.52 -23.87 6.85
CA SER A 592 33.84 -23.23 6.82
C SER A 592 34.05 -22.32 5.62
N ASP A 593 33.23 -22.43 4.56
CA ASP A 593 33.41 -21.71 3.32
C ASP A 593 33.01 -20.24 3.50
N LEU A 594 33.68 -19.39 2.74
CA LEU A 594 33.43 -17.95 2.77
C LEU A 594 32.63 -17.54 1.53
N ILE A 595 31.60 -16.74 1.76
CA ILE A 595 30.87 -16.06 0.69
C ILE A 595 31.25 -14.58 0.74
N VAL A 596 31.63 -14.03 -0.42
CA VAL A 596 31.99 -12.62 -0.59
C VAL A 596 31.11 -12.01 -1.64
N ILE A 597 30.50 -10.89 -1.38
CA ILE A 597 29.77 -10.06 -2.35
C ILE A 597 30.69 -8.90 -2.76
N HIS A 598 30.91 -8.72 -4.06
CA HIS A 598 31.58 -7.54 -4.58
C HIS A 598 30.55 -6.43 -4.81
N GLY A 599 30.68 -5.33 -4.07
CA GLY A 599 29.70 -4.25 -4.02
C GLY A 599 28.81 -4.28 -2.77
N GLU A 600 27.67 -3.65 -2.84
CA GLU A 600 26.74 -3.54 -1.69
C GLU A 600 26.06 -4.87 -1.34
N TYR A 601 25.79 -5.08 -0.06
CA TYR A 601 25.11 -6.29 0.43
C TYR A 601 23.77 -6.52 -0.26
N GLU A 602 23.03 -5.45 -0.51
CA GLU A 602 21.72 -5.44 -1.12
C GLU A 602 21.71 -6.05 -2.52
N ALA A 603 22.79 -5.92 -3.28
CA ALA A 603 22.90 -6.46 -4.65
C ALA A 603 22.79 -7.98 -4.73
N ALA A 604 23.07 -8.69 -3.62
CA ALA A 604 23.00 -10.14 -3.53
C ALA A 604 22.46 -10.66 -2.19
N SER A 605 21.64 -9.87 -1.51
CA SER A 605 21.11 -10.19 -0.18
C SER A 605 20.28 -11.48 -0.12
N THR A 606 19.74 -11.93 -1.26
CA THR A 606 19.08 -13.23 -1.37
C THR A 606 20.02 -14.41 -1.09
N LEU A 607 21.34 -14.27 -1.27
CA LEU A 607 22.32 -15.32 -0.89
C LEU A 607 22.25 -15.63 0.60
N GLY A 608 22.23 -14.58 1.46
CA GLY A 608 22.12 -14.75 2.93
C GLY A 608 20.86 -15.51 3.32
N PHE A 609 19.73 -15.11 2.78
CA PHE A 609 18.44 -15.72 3.08
C PHE A 609 18.36 -17.19 2.61
N TYR A 610 18.71 -17.48 1.36
CA TYR A 610 18.57 -18.82 0.79
C TYR A 610 19.63 -19.81 1.26
N LEU A 611 20.85 -19.34 1.53
CA LEU A 611 21.94 -20.18 2.07
C LEU A 611 21.94 -20.22 3.60
N HIS A 612 21.00 -19.51 4.26
CA HIS A 612 20.91 -19.40 5.72
C HIS A 612 22.21 -18.87 6.38
N ARG A 613 22.90 -17.93 5.72
CA ARG A 613 24.14 -17.31 6.20
C ARG A 613 23.87 -15.89 6.68
N ALA A 614 24.54 -15.50 7.79
CA ALA A 614 24.51 -14.16 8.35
C ALA A 614 25.96 -13.62 8.60
N ASP A 615 26.91 -14.13 7.81
CA ASP A 615 28.33 -13.87 7.89
C ASP A 615 28.94 -13.70 6.49
N ILE A 616 28.18 -13.12 5.58
CA ILE A 616 28.62 -12.82 4.21
C ILE A 616 29.57 -11.63 4.24
N HIS A 617 30.77 -11.80 3.68
CA HIS A 617 31.75 -10.73 3.54
C HIS A 617 31.39 -9.82 2.37
N ILE A 618 31.81 -8.56 2.46
CA ILE A 618 31.44 -7.51 1.50
C ILE A 618 32.72 -6.82 1.04
N LEU A 619 33.03 -6.97 -0.26
CA LEU A 619 34.19 -6.33 -0.89
C LEU A 619 33.80 -4.96 -1.43
N ASP A 620 34.50 -3.91 -0.99
CA ASP A 620 34.34 -2.51 -1.45
C ASP A 620 32.94 -1.91 -1.27
N GLY A 621 32.06 -2.55 -0.48
CA GLY A 621 30.65 -2.21 -0.32
C GLY A 621 30.24 -1.76 1.09
N ARG A 622 31.11 -1.09 1.87
CA ARG A 622 30.71 -0.49 3.16
C ARG A 622 29.85 0.74 2.94
N SER A 623 28.62 0.53 2.48
CA SER A 623 27.68 1.56 2.04
C SER A 623 26.23 1.14 2.35
N SER A 624 25.26 1.91 1.93
CA SER A 624 23.81 1.66 1.98
C SER A 624 23.24 1.33 3.39
N ASN A 625 22.33 0.36 3.49
CA ASN A 625 21.57 0.08 4.73
C ASN A 625 22.43 -0.47 5.87
N LEU A 626 23.53 -1.16 5.57
CA LEU A 626 24.44 -1.69 6.59
C LEU A 626 25.48 -0.66 7.08
N TRP A 627 25.66 0.42 6.34
CA TRP A 627 26.72 1.39 6.57
C TRP A 627 26.72 1.95 8.00
N TYR A 628 25.56 2.43 8.47
CA TYR A 628 25.49 3.07 9.79
C TYR A 628 25.76 2.12 10.95
N GLY A 629 25.14 0.93 10.89
CA GLY A 629 25.33 -0.12 11.89
C GLY A 629 26.76 -0.66 11.96
N SER A 630 27.51 -0.58 10.85
CA SER A 630 28.90 -1.07 10.77
C SER A 630 29.89 -0.30 11.62
N PHE A 631 29.55 0.89 12.10
CA PHE A 631 30.41 1.72 12.94
C PHE A 631 30.28 1.43 14.44
N PHE A 632 29.34 0.57 14.84
CA PHE A 632 29.25 0.13 16.23
C PHE A 632 30.42 -0.80 16.58
N PRO A 633 30.96 -0.72 17.81
CA PRO A 633 32.17 -1.48 18.21
C PRO A 633 32.01 -3.01 18.13
N ASP A 634 30.77 -3.51 18.18
CA ASP A 634 30.44 -4.94 18.11
C ASP A 634 30.08 -5.41 16.69
N ALA A 635 30.22 -4.56 15.68
CA ALA A 635 30.00 -4.93 14.30
C ALA A 635 31.01 -6.01 13.84
N PRO A 636 30.55 -7.09 13.18
CA PRO A 636 31.45 -8.13 12.70
C PRO A 636 32.39 -7.58 11.60
N PRO A 637 33.67 -8.05 11.53
CA PRO A 637 34.65 -7.61 10.56
C PRO A 637 34.42 -8.27 9.18
N ILE A 638 33.28 -7.97 8.55
CA ILE A 638 32.87 -8.56 7.27
C ILE A 638 33.24 -7.71 6.05
N PHE A 639 33.73 -6.49 6.27
CA PHE A 639 34.10 -5.59 5.18
C PHE A 639 35.51 -5.84 4.71
N GLU A 640 35.65 -6.19 3.44
CA GLU A 640 36.92 -6.49 2.78
C GLU A 640 37.29 -5.37 1.81
N ASP A 641 38.58 -5.16 1.66
CA ASP A 641 39.17 -4.42 0.55
C ASP A 641 39.92 -5.35 -0.39
N ALA A 642 40.40 -4.83 -1.51
CA ALA A 642 41.12 -5.61 -2.51
C ALA A 642 42.37 -6.30 -1.95
N LEU A 643 43.00 -5.76 -0.87
CA LEU A 643 44.21 -6.35 -0.26
C LEU A 643 43.81 -7.51 0.69
N SER A 644 42.84 -7.27 1.55
CA SER A 644 42.36 -8.29 2.51
C SER A 644 41.77 -9.50 1.76
N LEU A 645 41.02 -9.28 0.66
CA LEU A 645 40.50 -10.36 -0.16
C LEU A 645 41.63 -11.16 -0.83
N LYS A 646 42.72 -10.53 -1.32
CA LYS A 646 43.88 -11.23 -1.87
C LYS A 646 44.53 -12.16 -0.85
N VAL A 647 44.65 -11.72 0.39
CA VAL A 647 45.19 -12.55 1.48
C VAL A 647 44.27 -13.75 1.75
N ARG A 648 42.98 -13.49 1.89
CA ARG A 648 42.01 -14.57 2.12
C ARG A 648 41.91 -15.55 0.97
N TRP A 649 42.05 -15.09 -0.29
CA TRP A 649 41.98 -15.94 -1.49
C TRP A 649 43.03 -17.06 -1.51
N LEU A 650 44.14 -16.87 -0.79
CA LEU A 650 45.22 -17.86 -0.63
C LEU A 650 44.99 -18.81 0.55
N GLU A 651 43.97 -18.54 1.38
CA GLU A 651 43.63 -19.47 2.48
C GLU A 651 43.18 -20.85 1.93
N PRO A 652 43.35 -21.94 2.72
CA PRO A 652 42.95 -23.29 2.28
C PRO A 652 41.42 -23.49 2.22
N ARG A 653 40.66 -22.56 2.80
CA ARG A 653 39.19 -22.58 2.73
C ARG A 653 38.69 -22.19 1.34
N ARG A 654 37.53 -22.76 0.96
CA ARG A 654 36.86 -22.37 -0.29
C ARG A 654 36.19 -20.99 -0.12
N ILE A 655 36.34 -20.16 -1.14
CA ILE A 655 35.75 -18.84 -1.21
C ILE A 655 34.84 -18.78 -2.44
N PHE A 656 33.61 -18.31 -2.27
CA PHE A 656 32.67 -18.02 -3.33
C PHE A 656 32.55 -16.50 -3.45
N LEU A 657 33.00 -15.92 -4.56
CA LEU A 657 32.91 -14.50 -4.86
C LEU A 657 31.74 -14.28 -5.82
N TRP A 658 30.71 -13.60 -5.34
CA TRP A 658 29.62 -13.12 -6.17
C TRP A 658 29.96 -11.74 -6.71
N GLN A 659 29.67 -11.48 -7.98
CA GLN A 659 29.82 -10.16 -8.60
C GLN A 659 28.82 -9.94 -9.74
N ASP A 660 28.55 -8.69 -10.08
CA ASP A 660 27.87 -8.31 -11.31
C ASP A 660 28.83 -8.43 -12.49
N LEU A 661 28.35 -8.89 -13.64
CA LEU A 661 29.17 -9.06 -14.85
C LEU A 661 29.66 -7.72 -15.44
N SER A 662 29.04 -6.60 -15.10
CA SER A 662 29.49 -5.26 -15.48
C SER A 662 30.72 -4.78 -14.69
N GLU A 663 30.95 -5.36 -13.51
CA GLU A 663 32.10 -5.04 -12.67
C GLU A 663 33.35 -5.82 -13.11
N PRO A 664 34.53 -5.19 -13.08
CA PRO A 664 35.77 -5.89 -13.41
C PRO A 664 36.11 -6.93 -12.33
N VAL A 665 36.50 -8.13 -12.75
CA VAL A 665 36.97 -9.17 -11.83
C VAL A 665 38.15 -8.63 -11.03
N PRO A 666 38.10 -8.67 -9.67
CA PRO A 666 39.23 -8.22 -8.85
C PRO A 666 40.52 -8.98 -9.21
N THR A 667 41.66 -8.28 -9.17
CA THR A 667 42.96 -8.94 -9.41
C THR A 667 43.29 -9.85 -8.23
N LEU A 668 43.02 -11.16 -8.37
CA LEU A 668 43.20 -12.17 -7.32
C LEU A 668 44.42 -13.06 -7.62
N PRO A 669 45.13 -13.56 -6.60
CA PRO A 669 46.25 -14.45 -6.79
C PRO A 669 45.81 -15.88 -7.12
N GLY A 670 46.54 -16.59 -7.95
CA GLY A 670 46.26 -17.98 -8.27
C GLY A 670 45.21 -18.18 -9.37
N LYS A 671 44.55 -19.37 -9.35
CA LYS A 671 43.51 -19.68 -10.32
C LYS A 671 42.16 -19.20 -9.84
N ILE A 672 41.37 -18.69 -10.74
CA ILE A 672 39.95 -18.33 -10.53
C ILE A 672 39.12 -19.34 -11.30
N PHE A 673 38.16 -19.97 -10.62
CA PHE A 673 37.26 -20.94 -11.21
C PHE A 673 35.87 -20.36 -11.33
N PHE A 674 35.30 -20.44 -12.51
CA PHE A 674 33.91 -20.10 -12.76
C PHE A 674 33.00 -21.20 -12.17
N ILE A 675 31.97 -20.82 -11.40
CA ILE A 675 31.02 -21.75 -10.77
C ILE A 675 29.64 -21.67 -11.46
N ALA A 676 29.05 -20.48 -11.54
CA ALA A 676 27.71 -20.29 -12.11
C ALA A 676 27.51 -18.85 -12.57
N GLN A 677 26.57 -18.65 -13.49
CA GLN A 677 26.13 -17.35 -13.98
C GLN A 677 24.62 -17.34 -14.15
N SER A 678 23.96 -16.26 -13.76
CA SER A 678 22.53 -16.05 -13.98
C SER A 678 22.15 -14.60 -13.73
N GLY A 679 21.29 -14.05 -14.58
CA GLY A 679 20.71 -12.73 -14.39
C GLY A 679 21.71 -11.58 -14.44
N GLY A 680 22.78 -11.70 -15.22
CA GLY A 680 23.85 -10.71 -15.30
C GLY A 680 24.85 -10.78 -14.15
N LYS A 681 24.81 -11.82 -13.34
CA LYS A 681 25.61 -12.01 -12.13
C LYS A 681 26.34 -13.34 -12.22
N GLU A 682 27.50 -13.46 -11.57
CA GLU A 682 28.29 -14.70 -11.55
C GLU A 682 28.83 -15.02 -10.14
N ILE A 683 29.17 -16.29 -9.94
CA ILE A 683 29.96 -16.75 -8.80
C ILE A 683 31.27 -17.34 -9.32
N LEU A 684 32.35 -16.83 -8.74
CA LEU A 684 33.72 -17.29 -8.93
C LEU A 684 34.22 -17.96 -7.65
N SER A 685 35.25 -18.82 -7.76
CA SER A 685 35.82 -19.49 -6.59
C SER A 685 37.35 -19.63 -6.72
N ASN A 686 38.06 -19.72 -5.57
CA ASN A 686 39.47 -20.06 -5.50
C ASN A 686 39.75 -21.58 -5.65
N GLN A 687 38.70 -22.39 -5.63
CA GLN A 687 38.79 -23.83 -5.80
C GLN A 687 37.83 -24.34 -6.89
N PRO A 688 38.19 -25.39 -7.63
CA PRO A 688 37.32 -25.91 -8.68
C PRO A 688 36.03 -26.50 -8.12
N ASN A 689 35.03 -26.62 -8.96
CA ASN A 689 33.84 -27.38 -8.63
C ASN A 689 34.22 -28.85 -8.51
N PRO A 690 33.85 -29.56 -7.46
CA PRO A 690 34.22 -30.98 -7.28
C PRO A 690 33.59 -31.91 -8.30
N TYR A 691 32.60 -31.47 -9.09
CA TYR A 691 31.87 -32.29 -10.08
C TYR A 691 31.90 -31.69 -11.49
#